data_30c7f39edafcedcac3e25a07141bacbe
#
_entry.id   30c7f39edafcedcac3e25a07141bacbe
#
_cell.length_a   1.000
_cell.length_b   1.000
_cell.length_c   1.000
_cell.angle_alpha   90.00
_cell.angle_beta   90.00
_cell.angle_gamma   90.00
#
_symmetry.space_group_name_H-M   'P 1'
#
loop_
_entity.id
_entity.type
_entity.pdbx_description
1 polymer ?
#
loop_
_entity_poly.entity_id
_entity_poly.type
_entity_poly.pdbx_seq_one_letter_code
_entity_poly.pdbx_strand_id
1 'polypeptide(L)'
;MKQHVLSAALLAASSCLPAMAAQAVAPAAGQAAEAVAAAPRGADGKVTIRRDAYGMPHVYADTVYGIFYGYGYAVAQDRLFQMEMARRSTQGRVSEVLGASMVGFDKSIRANFSPERIQRQLAALPASDRQVLDGYAAGMNAWLARVRAEPGTLMPKEFNDLGFAPADWTAYDVAMIFIGTMANRFSDANSEIDNLALLTALKDRHGDAEAMRIFNQLRWLTDSRAPTTVPPEEGSYQPAVFQPESADKLAYALPRYDGTPPMLERVVRDPATRGVVDGAPATLRARLAEQYAQSGQPGIAGFPTTSNMWIVGRDHAKDARSILLNGPQFGWWNPAYTYGIGLHGAGFDVVGNTPFAYPGILFGHNAHVAWGSTAGFGDDVDIFAEKLDPADRTRYFHDGQWKTLEKRTDLILVKDAAPVTLDVYRSVHGLIVKFDDAQHVAYAKARAWEGFELQSLMAWTRKTQSANWEQWKAQAARHALTINWYYADDRGNIGYAHTGFYPRRRPGHDPRLPVPGTGEMDWQGLLPFSTNPQVYNPRQGFIANWNNQPMRGYPSTDLFAIVWGQADRYAEIETRLKAMTANGGKVSAQQMWDLIRTTSYADVNRRHFLPFLQRAVQGLPADDPRARLVAGLAAWDGMATSEREPGYFDNAGPAVMDAWLRAMLKRTLADEMPADFFKWYSATGYPTPQAPATGSLNLTAGVKVLFNALAGPEAGVPQRYDFFNGVRADDVILAALDDALTTLRQAYGQDPAAWKIPAPPMVFAPKNFLGVPQADAKAVLSYPATQNRGTENNMTVFDGKSVRAVDVVAPGQSGFVAPDGTPSPHTRDQFDLYNTFGSKRVWFTADEVRRNATSEETLRYRR
;
A
#
# COMPACT_ATOMS: atom_id res chain seq x y z
N MET A 1 -7.08 -59.53 -60.08
CA MET A 1 -6.46 -58.56 -60.99
C MET A 1 -6.43 -57.20 -60.29
N LYS A 2 -5.19 -56.65 -60.09
CA LYS A 2 -4.82 -55.26 -59.76
C LYS A 2 -5.28 -54.76 -58.38
N GLN A 3 -4.54 -54.78 -57.28
CA GLN A 3 -3.37 -53.95 -56.91
C GLN A 3 -3.68 -52.45 -57.00
N HIS A 4 -3.74 -51.73 -55.81
CA HIS A 4 -2.97 -50.52 -55.54
C HIS A 4 -3.07 -50.11 -54.11
N VAL A 5 -2.01 -50.28 -53.38
CA VAL A 5 -1.13 -49.36 -52.69
C VAL A 5 -1.82 -48.48 -51.60
N LEU A 6 -1.60 -48.82 -50.34
CA LEU A 6 -1.73 -47.97 -49.17
C LEU A 6 -0.60 -46.92 -49.13
N SER A 7 -0.96 -45.66 -48.94
CA SER A 7 -0.07 -44.63 -48.45
C SER A 7 -0.54 -44.18 -47.06
N ALA A 8 0.27 -44.49 -46.05
CA ALA A 8 0.07 -44.03 -44.69
C ALA A 8 0.41 -42.55 -44.58
N ALA A 9 -0.55 -41.71 -44.15
CA ALA A 9 -0.28 -40.36 -43.67
C ALA A 9 -0.32 -40.37 -42.16
N LEU A 10 0.82 -40.14 -41.55
CA LEU A 10 0.91 -39.83 -40.11
C LEU A 10 0.30 -38.43 -39.89
N LEU A 11 -0.84 -38.38 -39.23
CA LEU A 11 -1.34 -37.15 -38.62
C LEU A 11 -0.70 -37.00 -37.22
N ALA A 12 0.24 -36.08 -37.10
CA ALA A 12 0.72 -35.56 -35.82
C ALA A 12 -0.41 -34.74 -35.22
N ALA A 13 -1.02 -35.24 -34.17
CA ALA A 13 -1.93 -34.47 -33.33
C ALA A 13 -1.10 -33.47 -32.49
N SER A 14 -1.03 -32.22 -32.96
CA SER A 14 -0.62 -31.10 -32.14
C SER A 14 -1.73 -30.81 -31.12
N SER A 15 -1.48 -31.11 -29.85
CA SER A 15 -2.31 -30.69 -28.75
C SER A 15 -2.17 -29.17 -28.60
N CYS A 16 -3.09 -28.40 -29.15
CA CYS A 16 -3.25 -26.99 -28.86
C CYS A 16 -3.80 -26.85 -27.43
N LEU A 17 -2.96 -26.41 -26.50
CA LEU A 17 -3.41 -25.76 -25.28
C LEU A 17 -4.14 -24.47 -25.67
N PRO A 18 -5.31 -24.16 -25.13
CA PRO A 18 -5.90 -22.85 -25.32
C PRO A 18 -5.07 -21.85 -24.54
N ALA A 19 -4.19 -21.13 -25.21
CA ALA A 19 -3.66 -19.88 -24.71
C ALA A 19 -4.87 -18.98 -24.45
N MET A 20 -5.06 -18.51 -23.21
CA MET A 20 -5.95 -17.40 -22.93
C MET A 20 -5.47 -16.21 -23.78
N ALA A 21 -6.10 -16.01 -24.91
CA ALA A 21 -5.84 -14.87 -25.77
C ALA A 21 -6.30 -13.62 -25.01
N ALA A 22 -5.37 -12.87 -24.46
CA ALA A 22 -5.60 -11.49 -24.13
C ALA A 22 -6.11 -10.82 -25.41
N GLN A 23 -7.37 -10.40 -25.45
CA GLN A 23 -7.86 -9.53 -26.49
C GLN A 23 -7.09 -8.23 -26.38
N ALA A 24 -6.05 -8.08 -27.21
CA ALA A 24 -5.40 -6.82 -27.43
C ALA A 24 -6.48 -5.85 -27.95
N VAL A 25 -6.82 -4.87 -27.17
CA VAL A 25 -7.56 -3.70 -27.64
C VAL A 25 -6.69 -3.08 -28.72
N ALA A 26 -7.13 -3.18 -29.98
CA ALA A 26 -6.47 -2.51 -31.09
C ALA A 26 -6.38 -1.01 -30.75
N PRO A 27 -5.22 -0.37 -30.90
CA PRO A 27 -5.11 1.06 -30.69
C PRO A 27 -5.95 1.77 -31.76
N ALA A 28 -6.86 2.65 -31.31
CA ALA A 28 -7.55 3.57 -32.19
C ALA A 28 -6.47 4.37 -32.95
N ALA A 29 -6.50 4.28 -34.28
CA ALA A 29 -5.65 5.05 -35.15
C ALA A 29 -5.97 6.54 -34.98
N GLY A 30 -5.04 7.30 -34.43
CA GLY A 30 -5.20 8.73 -34.25
C GLY A 30 -3.97 9.39 -33.65
N GLN A 31 -3.09 9.89 -34.49
CA GLN A 31 -1.93 10.75 -34.29
C GLN A 31 -0.67 10.03 -33.77
N ALA A 32 0.26 9.87 -34.72
CA ALA A 32 1.63 9.45 -34.50
C ALA A 32 2.29 10.43 -33.50
N ALA A 33 2.59 9.96 -32.27
CA ALA A 33 3.69 10.51 -31.54
C ALA A 33 4.94 10.31 -32.40
N GLU A 34 5.66 11.38 -32.72
CA GLU A 34 6.96 11.26 -33.39
C GLU A 34 7.77 10.21 -32.66
N ALA A 35 8.10 9.14 -33.34
CA ALA A 35 8.92 8.06 -32.82
C ALA A 35 10.30 8.67 -32.52
N VAL A 36 10.60 8.91 -31.24
CA VAL A 36 11.96 9.20 -30.81
C VAL A 36 12.80 8.01 -31.22
N ALA A 37 13.61 8.20 -32.29
CA ALA A 37 14.42 7.13 -32.87
C ALA A 37 15.31 6.52 -31.77
N ALA A 38 15.29 5.20 -31.62
CA ALA A 38 16.21 4.49 -30.75
C ALA A 38 17.65 4.81 -31.20
N ALA A 39 18.47 5.35 -30.29
CA ALA A 39 19.86 5.64 -30.62
C ALA A 39 20.57 4.34 -31.05
N PRO A 40 21.38 4.36 -32.11
CA PRO A 40 22.09 3.16 -32.56
C PRO A 40 23.02 2.63 -31.45
N ARG A 41 23.18 1.31 -31.36
CA ARG A 41 24.12 0.68 -30.43
C ARG A 41 25.54 1.22 -30.70
N GLY A 42 26.24 1.67 -29.64
CA GLY A 42 27.57 2.21 -29.71
C GLY A 42 27.63 3.76 -29.82
N ALA A 43 26.49 4.47 -29.77
CA ALA A 43 26.49 5.94 -29.75
C ALA A 43 26.92 6.44 -28.37
N ASP A 44 27.90 7.35 -28.37
CA ASP A 44 28.30 8.09 -27.15
C ASP A 44 27.19 9.09 -26.78
N GLY A 45 26.85 9.14 -25.50
CA GLY A 45 25.84 10.05 -24.97
C GLY A 45 26.40 10.91 -23.84
N LYS A 46 25.78 12.08 -23.64
CA LYS A 46 26.07 13.00 -22.54
C LYS A 46 24.86 13.06 -21.60
N VAL A 47 25.13 13.08 -20.30
CA VAL A 47 24.15 13.31 -19.23
C VAL A 47 24.66 14.42 -18.33
N THR A 48 23.82 15.39 -18.00
CA THR A 48 24.11 16.40 -16.99
C THR A 48 23.18 16.21 -15.80
N ILE A 49 23.73 16.16 -14.59
CA ILE A 49 22.98 16.08 -13.34
C ILE A 49 23.23 17.35 -12.55
N ARG A 50 22.17 18.08 -12.19
CA ARG A 50 22.21 19.26 -11.31
C ARG A 50 21.48 18.92 -10.03
N ARG A 51 22.07 19.31 -8.89
CA ARG A 51 21.43 19.10 -7.58
C ARG A 51 21.12 20.44 -6.93
N ASP A 52 19.94 20.53 -6.32
CA ASP A 52 19.55 21.72 -5.54
C ASP A 52 20.12 21.69 -4.11
N ALA A 53 19.74 22.67 -3.30
CA ALA A 53 20.21 22.83 -1.91
C ALA A 53 19.79 21.68 -0.97
N TYR A 54 18.83 20.85 -1.36
CA TYR A 54 18.38 19.65 -0.63
C TYR A 54 18.88 18.36 -1.27
N GLY A 55 19.82 18.46 -2.23
CA GLY A 55 20.40 17.32 -2.91
C GLY A 55 19.50 16.68 -3.96
N MET A 56 18.33 17.22 -4.27
CA MET A 56 17.43 16.67 -5.29
C MET A 56 18.08 16.78 -6.68
N PRO A 57 18.28 15.66 -7.39
CA PRO A 57 18.90 15.67 -8.70
C PRO A 57 17.90 16.00 -9.81
N HIS A 58 18.37 16.75 -10.81
CA HIS A 58 17.73 17.00 -12.09
C HIS A 58 18.62 16.48 -13.22
N VAL A 59 18.12 15.50 -13.95
CA VAL A 59 18.85 14.77 -15.00
C VAL A 59 18.47 15.31 -16.38
N TYR A 60 19.45 15.68 -17.16
CA TYR A 60 19.31 16.20 -18.53
C TYR A 60 20.02 15.28 -19.52
N ALA A 61 19.30 14.74 -20.51
CA ALA A 61 19.88 13.94 -21.59
C ALA A 61 18.96 13.91 -22.84
N ASP A 62 19.56 13.63 -24.01
CA ASP A 62 18.84 13.66 -25.29
C ASP A 62 18.17 12.32 -25.66
N THR A 63 18.43 11.25 -24.88
CA THR A 63 17.87 9.90 -25.12
C THR A 63 17.21 9.34 -23.87
N VAL A 64 16.19 8.49 -24.05
CA VAL A 64 15.53 7.78 -22.94
C VAL A 64 16.56 7.00 -22.12
N TYR A 65 17.46 6.27 -22.80
CA TYR A 65 18.54 5.56 -22.11
C TYR A 65 19.41 6.51 -21.26
N GLY A 66 19.78 7.69 -21.80
CA GLY A 66 20.60 8.68 -21.09
C GLY A 66 19.88 9.28 -19.87
N ILE A 67 18.58 9.59 -19.99
CA ILE A 67 17.76 10.06 -18.86
C ILE A 67 17.80 9.04 -17.72
N PHE A 68 17.53 7.78 -17.99
CA PHE A 68 17.50 6.75 -16.96
C PHE A 68 18.90 6.30 -16.52
N TYR A 69 19.94 6.44 -17.38
CA TYR A 69 21.33 6.31 -16.96
C TYR A 69 21.70 7.34 -15.88
N GLY A 70 21.39 8.62 -16.12
CA GLY A 70 21.61 9.68 -15.13
C GLY A 70 20.79 9.47 -13.86
N TYR A 71 19.56 8.96 -14.00
CA TYR A 71 18.71 8.64 -12.87
C TYR A 71 19.33 7.53 -11.99
N GLY A 72 19.67 6.37 -12.57
CA GLY A 72 20.30 5.27 -11.83
C GLY A 72 21.61 5.67 -11.18
N TYR A 73 22.43 6.49 -11.87
CA TYR A 73 23.68 7.02 -11.34
C TYR A 73 23.45 7.90 -10.09
N ALA A 74 22.50 8.86 -10.16
CA ALA A 74 22.17 9.74 -9.04
C ALA A 74 21.62 8.98 -7.84
N VAL A 75 20.77 7.98 -8.09
CA VAL A 75 20.22 7.10 -7.02
C VAL A 75 21.34 6.30 -6.36
N ALA A 76 22.28 5.77 -7.14
CA ALA A 76 23.41 5.02 -6.56
C ALA A 76 24.33 5.92 -5.72
N GLN A 77 24.52 7.19 -6.09
CA GLN A 77 25.26 8.15 -5.25
C GLN A 77 24.59 8.33 -3.87
N ASP A 78 23.27 8.41 -3.84
CA ASP A 78 22.52 8.74 -2.63
C ASP A 78 22.08 7.52 -1.82
N ARG A 79 21.85 6.36 -2.46
CA ARG A 79 21.06 5.25 -1.90
C ARG A 79 21.63 3.86 -2.21
N LEU A 80 22.93 3.71 -2.54
CA LEU A 80 23.48 2.43 -3.00
C LEU A 80 23.17 1.26 -2.05
N PHE A 81 23.38 1.42 -0.75
CA PHE A 81 23.10 0.38 0.24
C PHE A 81 21.60 0.06 0.34
N GLN A 82 20.74 1.10 0.40
CA GLN A 82 19.30 0.94 0.49
C GLN A 82 18.73 0.22 -0.74
N MET A 83 19.23 0.57 -1.94
CA MET A 83 18.83 -0.08 -3.18
C MET A 83 19.31 -1.53 -3.27
N GLU A 84 20.52 -1.82 -2.79
CA GLU A 84 21.02 -3.19 -2.69
C GLU A 84 20.17 -4.04 -1.76
N MET A 85 19.82 -3.53 -0.57
CA MET A 85 18.96 -4.26 0.37
C MET A 85 17.51 -4.35 -0.13
N ALA A 86 17.00 -3.33 -0.84
CA ALA A 86 15.70 -3.38 -1.49
C ALA A 86 15.66 -4.47 -2.58
N ARG A 87 16.67 -4.52 -3.45
CA ARG A 87 16.85 -5.56 -4.47
C ARG A 87 16.84 -6.96 -3.87
N ARG A 88 17.60 -7.19 -2.80
CA ARG A 88 17.63 -8.48 -2.08
C ARG A 88 16.29 -8.80 -1.44
N SER A 89 15.64 -7.80 -0.85
CA SER A 89 14.31 -7.96 -0.25
C SER A 89 13.26 -8.42 -1.27
N THR A 90 13.26 -7.81 -2.46
CA THR A 90 12.27 -8.11 -3.50
C THR A 90 12.54 -9.40 -4.28
N GLN A 91 13.73 -9.98 -4.13
CA GLN A 91 14.13 -11.24 -4.78
C GLN A 91 14.28 -12.41 -3.81
N GLY A 92 14.03 -12.22 -2.51
CA GLY A 92 14.21 -13.26 -1.49
C GLY A 92 15.67 -13.71 -1.38
N ARG A 93 16.60 -12.76 -1.19
CA ARG A 93 18.05 -12.94 -1.14
C ARG A 93 18.69 -12.27 0.08
N VAL A 94 17.89 -11.96 1.09
CA VAL A 94 18.36 -11.27 2.30
C VAL A 94 19.21 -12.17 3.17
N SER A 95 18.91 -13.47 3.21
CA SER A 95 19.71 -14.47 3.95
C SER A 95 21.15 -14.61 3.46
N GLU A 96 21.44 -14.22 2.21
CA GLU A 96 22.82 -14.17 1.70
C GLU A 96 23.70 -13.18 2.49
N VAL A 97 23.09 -12.20 3.15
CA VAL A 97 23.77 -11.13 3.91
C VAL A 97 23.50 -11.23 5.41
N LEU A 98 22.25 -11.47 5.80
CA LEU A 98 21.81 -11.43 7.20
C LEU A 98 21.69 -12.84 7.85
N GLY A 99 21.94 -13.93 7.09
CA GLY A 99 22.03 -15.29 7.62
C GLY A 99 20.68 -15.98 7.82
N ALA A 100 20.71 -17.08 8.59
CA ALA A 100 19.63 -18.06 8.69
C ALA A 100 18.30 -17.50 9.19
N SER A 101 18.28 -16.44 9.98
CA SER A 101 17.06 -15.80 10.48
C SER A 101 16.16 -15.26 9.37
N MET A 102 16.74 -14.95 8.20
CA MET A 102 16.01 -14.40 7.04
C MET A 102 15.54 -15.47 6.04
N VAL A 103 15.84 -16.73 6.25
CA VAL A 103 15.42 -17.83 5.34
C VAL A 103 13.89 -17.90 5.19
N GLY A 104 13.14 -17.73 6.29
CA GLY A 104 11.67 -17.70 6.25
C GLY A 104 11.14 -16.56 5.41
N PHE A 105 11.73 -15.37 5.53
CA PHE A 105 11.43 -14.21 4.71
C PHE A 105 11.73 -14.49 3.22
N ASP A 106 12.94 -14.96 2.90
CA ASP A 106 13.34 -15.24 1.53
C ASP A 106 12.45 -16.30 0.87
N LYS A 107 12.06 -17.35 1.62
CA LYS A 107 11.08 -18.34 1.14
C LYS A 107 9.76 -17.70 0.74
N SER A 108 9.22 -16.82 1.57
CA SER A 108 7.94 -16.17 1.31
C SER A 108 7.99 -15.28 0.05
N ILE A 109 9.08 -14.54 -0.13
CA ILE A 109 9.27 -13.68 -1.31
C ILE A 109 9.47 -14.51 -2.57
N ARG A 110 10.35 -15.52 -2.56
CA ARG A 110 10.60 -16.36 -3.75
C ARG A 110 9.37 -17.16 -4.18
N ALA A 111 8.56 -17.61 -3.23
CA ALA A 111 7.30 -18.26 -3.56
C ALA A 111 6.37 -17.35 -4.37
N ASN A 112 6.38 -16.05 -4.12
CA ASN A 112 5.42 -15.11 -4.70
C ASN A 112 5.62 -14.82 -6.19
N PHE A 113 6.85 -14.92 -6.73
CA PHE A 113 7.16 -14.52 -8.10
C PHE A 113 7.86 -15.65 -8.86
N SER A 114 7.58 -15.73 -10.18
CA SER A 114 8.31 -16.58 -11.10
C SER A 114 9.33 -15.74 -11.87
N PRO A 115 10.65 -15.91 -11.59
CA PRO A 115 11.69 -15.19 -12.32
C PRO A 115 11.58 -15.38 -13.84
N GLU A 116 11.25 -16.57 -14.31
CA GLU A 116 11.14 -16.89 -15.74
C GLU A 116 9.98 -16.12 -16.40
N ARG A 117 8.86 -15.94 -15.68
CA ARG A 117 7.71 -15.16 -16.19
C ARG A 117 8.05 -13.68 -16.29
N ILE A 118 8.76 -13.13 -15.31
CA ILE A 118 9.24 -11.73 -15.35
C ILE A 118 10.29 -11.55 -16.45
N GLN A 119 11.23 -12.49 -16.64
CA GLN A 119 12.19 -12.44 -17.73
C GLN A 119 11.51 -12.46 -19.12
N ARG A 120 10.46 -13.27 -19.29
CA ARG A 120 9.66 -13.23 -20.53
C ARG A 120 9.00 -11.89 -20.78
N GLN A 121 8.43 -11.25 -19.75
CA GLN A 121 7.88 -9.89 -19.88
C GLN A 121 8.96 -8.88 -20.25
N LEU A 122 10.15 -8.96 -19.62
CA LEU A 122 11.30 -8.12 -19.97
C LEU A 122 11.71 -8.28 -21.44
N ALA A 123 11.77 -9.52 -21.92
CA ALA A 123 12.11 -9.79 -23.32
C ALA A 123 11.05 -9.29 -24.31
N ALA A 124 9.79 -9.23 -23.90
CA ALA A 124 8.66 -8.78 -24.72
C ALA A 124 8.46 -7.25 -24.68
N LEU A 125 9.17 -6.50 -23.85
CA LEU A 125 9.03 -5.05 -23.80
C LEU A 125 9.43 -4.39 -25.11
N PRO A 126 8.68 -3.36 -25.57
CA PRO A 126 9.13 -2.49 -26.65
C PRO A 126 10.52 -1.92 -26.38
N ALA A 127 11.34 -1.72 -27.43
CA ALA A 127 12.69 -1.23 -27.29
C ALA A 127 12.78 0.13 -26.55
N SER A 128 11.78 1.01 -26.73
CA SER A 128 11.69 2.29 -26.02
C SER A 128 11.48 2.12 -24.51
N ASP A 129 10.71 1.11 -24.09
CA ASP A 129 10.45 0.82 -22.69
C ASP A 129 11.63 0.07 -22.06
N ARG A 130 12.25 -0.83 -22.84
CA ARG A 130 13.45 -1.54 -22.39
C ARG A 130 14.61 -0.58 -22.06
N GLN A 131 14.77 0.53 -22.80
CA GLN A 131 15.77 1.56 -22.53
C GLN A 131 15.65 2.21 -21.15
N VAL A 132 14.45 2.28 -20.58
CA VAL A 132 14.20 2.79 -19.23
C VAL A 132 14.95 1.93 -18.19
N LEU A 133 14.79 0.62 -18.27
CA LEU A 133 15.38 -0.31 -17.31
C LEU A 133 16.86 -0.54 -17.54
N ASP A 134 17.28 -0.67 -18.81
CA ASP A 134 18.69 -0.86 -19.18
C ASP A 134 19.52 0.38 -18.84
N GLY A 135 19.00 1.59 -19.14
CA GLY A 135 19.66 2.84 -18.78
C GLY A 135 19.84 2.98 -17.27
N TYR A 136 18.78 2.74 -16.52
CA TYR A 136 18.83 2.82 -15.05
C TYR A 136 19.89 1.86 -14.47
N ALA A 137 19.87 0.58 -14.86
CA ALA A 137 20.84 -0.41 -14.40
C ALA A 137 22.28 -0.01 -14.77
N ALA A 138 22.48 0.48 -15.98
CA ALA A 138 23.80 0.94 -16.43
C ALA A 138 24.29 2.16 -15.63
N GLY A 139 23.40 3.09 -15.26
CA GLY A 139 23.72 4.21 -14.40
C GLY A 139 24.15 3.79 -13.00
N MET A 140 23.41 2.85 -12.38
CA MET A 140 23.77 2.22 -11.10
C MET A 140 25.19 1.63 -11.18
N ASN A 141 25.48 0.86 -12.24
CA ASN A 141 26.77 0.20 -12.45
C ASN A 141 27.91 1.20 -12.71
N ALA A 142 27.63 2.32 -13.36
CA ALA A 142 28.64 3.36 -13.57
C ALA A 142 29.09 4.01 -12.25
N TRP A 143 28.16 4.27 -11.32
CA TRP A 143 28.54 4.71 -9.98
C TRP A 143 29.24 3.60 -9.20
N LEU A 144 28.75 2.35 -9.28
CA LEU A 144 29.36 1.21 -8.61
C LEU A 144 30.83 0.99 -9.07
N ALA A 145 31.14 1.22 -10.34
CA ALA A 145 32.53 1.17 -10.84
C ALA A 145 33.41 2.22 -10.14
N ARG A 146 32.88 3.42 -9.87
CA ARG A 146 33.61 4.45 -9.09
C ARG A 146 33.79 4.02 -7.62
N VAL A 147 32.75 3.49 -7.00
CA VAL A 147 32.82 2.97 -5.62
C VAL A 147 33.90 1.90 -5.48
N ARG A 148 34.02 0.98 -6.48
CA ARG A 148 35.07 -0.03 -6.51
C ARG A 148 36.47 0.53 -6.74
N ALA A 149 36.60 1.62 -7.46
CA ALA A 149 37.87 2.31 -7.67
C ALA A 149 38.32 3.12 -6.44
N GLU A 150 37.36 3.67 -5.69
CA GLU A 150 37.60 4.54 -4.53
C GLU A 150 36.81 4.07 -3.29
N PRO A 151 36.99 2.82 -2.83
CA PRO A 151 36.17 2.25 -1.74
C PRO A 151 36.38 2.95 -0.39
N GLY A 152 37.55 3.52 -0.18
CA GLY A 152 37.89 4.24 1.07
C GLY A 152 37.10 5.55 1.28
N THR A 153 36.43 6.05 0.23
CA THR A 153 35.63 7.29 0.28
C THR A 153 34.17 7.12 -0.17
N LEU A 154 33.92 6.21 -1.10
CA LEU A 154 32.62 6.10 -1.78
C LEU A 154 31.82 4.84 -1.39
N MET A 155 32.43 3.86 -0.71
CA MET A 155 31.69 2.67 -0.26
C MET A 155 30.80 3.04 0.92
N PRO A 156 29.46 2.87 0.84
CA PRO A 156 28.62 3.04 2.03
C PRO A 156 29.10 2.17 3.20
N LYS A 157 29.18 2.78 4.39
CA LYS A 157 29.70 2.16 5.61
C LYS A 157 29.05 0.80 5.91
N GLU A 158 27.76 0.67 5.64
CA GLU A 158 26.96 -0.51 5.95
C GLU A 158 27.44 -1.78 5.20
N PHE A 159 28.06 -1.65 4.02
CA PHE A 159 28.65 -2.78 3.33
C PHE A 159 29.84 -3.36 4.11
N ASN A 160 30.67 -2.48 4.66
CA ASN A 160 31.80 -2.90 5.52
C ASN A 160 31.31 -3.50 6.83
N ASP A 161 30.29 -2.89 7.45
CA ASP A 161 29.72 -3.36 8.73
C ASP A 161 29.10 -4.76 8.60
N LEU A 162 28.50 -5.07 7.47
CA LEU A 162 27.84 -6.36 7.18
C LEU A 162 28.77 -7.35 6.47
N GLY A 163 29.95 -6.91 6.03
CA GLY A 163 30.98 -7.76 5.42
C GLY A 163 30.57 -8.34 4.06
N PHE A 164 29.96 -7.51 3.18
CA PHE A 164 29.68 -7.91 1.80
C PHE A 164 29.89 -6.74 0.83
N ALA A 165 29.94 -7.05 -0.46
CA ALA A 165 30.14 -6.05 -1.51
C ALA A 165 28.90 -5.95 -2.40
N PRO A 166 28.59 -4.73 -2.93
CA PRO A 166 27.52 -4.56 -3.88
C PRO A 166 27.84 -5.23 -5.22
N ALA A 167 26.84 -5.87 -5.82
CA ALA A 167 26.94 -6.53 -7.12
C ALA A 167 26.35 -5.67 -8.25
N ASP A 168 26.71 -6.01 -9.49
CA ASP A 168 26.17 -5.30 -10.68
C ASP A 168 24.67 -5.43 -10.79
N TRP A 169 24.05 -4.40 -11.34
CA TRP A 169 22.63 -4.27 -11.56
C TRP A 169 22.25 -4.67 -12.98
N THR A 170 21.08 -5.28 -13.10
CA THR A 170 20.46 -5.64 -14.37
C THR A 170 19.09 -4.98 -14.51
N ALA A 171 18.50 -4.98 -15.70
CA ALA A 171 17.13 -4.55 -15.91
C ALA A 171 16.10 -5.36 -15.08
N TYR A 172 16.42 -6.63 -14.81
CA TYR A 172 15.61 -7.47 -13.94
C TYR A 172 15.60 -6.96 -12.49
N ASP A 173 16.75 -6.55 -11.97
CA ASP A 173 16.84 -5.99 -10.62
C ASP A 173 16.00 -4.72 -10.48
N VAL A 174 16.09 -3.83 -11.47
CA VAL A 174 15.29 -2.58 -11.52
C VAL A 174 13.79 -2.89 -11.56
N ALA A 175 13.39 -3.85 -12.40
CA ALA A 175 12.00 -4.29 -12.49
C ALA A 175 11.49 -4.88 -11.19
N MET A 176 12.28 -5.74 -10.53
CA MET A 176 11.92 -6.41 -9.29
C MET A 176 11.73 -5.46 -8.12
N ILE A 177 12.41 -4.31 -8.07
CA ILE A 177 12.15 -3.28 -7.06
C ILE A 177 10.68 -2.84 -7.12
N PHE A 178 10.15 -2.56 -8.31
CA PHE A 178 8.74 -2.18 -8.48
C PHE A 178 7.80 -3.37 -8.22
N ILE A 179 8.08 -4.52 -8.81
CA ILE A 179 7.22 -5.71 -8.72
C ILE A 179 7.10 -6.19 -7.28
N GLY A 180 8.23 -6.42 -6.61
CA GLY A 180 8.27 -6.93 -5.24
C GLY A 180 7.77 -5.93 -4.19
N THR A 181 7.62 -4.67 -4.54
CA THR A 181 7.08 -3.64 -3.64
C THR A 181 5.66 -3.23 -4.00
N MET A 182 5.38 -2.78 -5.22
CA MET A 182 4.05 -2.30 -5.59
C MET A 182 3.04 -3.42 -5.77
N ALA A 183 3.33 -4.45 -6.59
CA ALA A 183 2.39 -5.54 -6.80
C ALA A 183 2.17 -6.32 -5.51
N ASN A 184 3.26 -6.71 -4.84
CA ASN A 184 3.18 -7.48 -3.59
C ASN A 184 2.43 -6.75 -2.46
N ARG A 185 2.57 -5.43 -2.37
CA ARG A 185 1.98 -4.66 -1.25
C ARG A 185 0.56 -4.20 -1.51
N PHE A 186 0.23 -3.81 -2.74
CA PHE A 186 -1.02 -3.12 -3.04
C PHE A 186 -2.03 -3.98 -3.78
N SER A 187 -1.58 -5.09 -4.41
CA SER A 187 -2.44 -5.93 -5.24
C SER A 187 -2.32 -7.43 -4.96
N ASP A 188 -1.51 -7.86 -3.99
CA ASP A 188 -1.34 -9.28 -3.67
C ASP A 188 -1.95 -9.68 -2.32
N ALA A 189 -2.48 -8.71 -1.59
CA ALA A 189 -3.10 -8.98 -0.30
C ALA A 189 -4.44 -9.70 -0.49
N ASN A 190 -4.64 -10.78 0.28
CA ASN A 190 -5.81 -11.65 0.24
C ASN A 190 -6.04 -12.27 1.61
N SER A 191 -7.29 -12.45 2.01
CA SER A 191 -7.69 -13.02 3.29
C SER A 191 -8.81 -14.04 3.18
N GLU A 192 -9.10 -14.61 2.00
CA GLU A 192 -10.19 -15.56 1.84
C GLU A 192 -10.02 -16.82 2.71
N ILE A 193 -8.78 -17.33 2.89
CA ILE A 193 -8.51 -18.46 3.80
C ILE A 193 -8.74 -18.04 5.26
N ASP A 194 -8.35 -16.83 5.64
CA ASP A 194 -8.60 -16.28 6.97
C ASP A 194 -10.11 -16.10 7.22
N ASN A 195 -10.84 -15.63 6.21
CA ASN A 195 -12.29 -15.48 6.24
C ASN A 195 -12.99 -16.84 6.33
N LEU A 196 -12.49 -17.85 5.61
CA LEU A 196 -13.00 -19.23 5.71
C LEU A 196 -12.76 -19.80 7.10
N ALA A 197 -11.60 -19.57 7.70
CA ALA A 197 -11.29 -19.97 9.06
C ALA A 197 -12.23 -19.29 10.07
N LEU A 198 -12.48 -17.98 9.93
CA LEU A 198 -13.44 -17.26 10.76
C LEU A 198 -14.85 -17.85 10.61
N LEU A 199 -15.32 -18.05 9.37
CA LEU A 199 -16.66 -18.63 9.14
C LEU A 199 -16.77 -20.05 9.71
N THR A 200 -15.73 -20.88 9.59
CA THR A 200 -15.68 -22.21 10.21
C THR A 200 -15.83 -22.12 11.73
N ALA A 201 -15.08 -21.23 12.38
CA ALA A 201 -15.15 -21.02 13.82
C ALA A 201 -16.52 -20.48 14.28
N LEU A 202 -17.13 -19.61 13.49
CA LEU A 202 -18.51 -19.13 13.76
C LEU A 202 -19.54 -20.25 13.63
N LYS A 203 -19.41 -21.13 12.63
CA LYS A 203 -20.29 -22.30 12.47
C LYS A 203 -20.23 -23.25 13.66
N ASP A 204 -19.02 -23.52 14.16
CA ASP A 204 -18.82 -24.36 15.32
C ASP A 204 -19.46 -23.78 16.59
N ARG A 205 -19.51 -22.45 16.71
CA ARG A 205 -20.02 -21.76 17.89
C ARG A 205 -21.51 -21.48 17.83
N HIS A 206 -22.02 -21.06 16.67
CA HIS A 206 -23.39 -20.54 16.53
C HIS A 206 -24.26 -21.38 15.59
N GLY A 207 -23.71 -22.41 14.93
CA GLY A 207 -24.40 -23.17 13.90
C GLY A 207 -24.45 -22.46 12.55
N ASP A 208 -24.74 -23.22 11.48
CA ASP A 208 -24.60 -22.75 10.09
C ASP A 208 -25.43 -21.49 9.76
N ALA A 209 -26.67 -21.43 10.22
CA ALA A 209 -27.57 -20.32 9.87
C ALA A 209 -27.14 -19.00 10.48
N GLU A 210 -26.75 -19.02 11.77
CA GLU A 210 -26.35 -17.81 12.47
C GLU A 210 -24.92 -17.36 12.09
N ALA A 211 -24.02 -18.31 11.86
CA ALA A 211 -22.66 -18.05 11.47
C ALA A 211 -22.56 -17.12 10.25
N MET A 212 -23.36 -17.35 9.21
CA MET A 212 -23.35 -16.51 8.01
C MET A 212 -23.92 -15.10 8.27
N ARG A 213 -24.89 -14.96 9.17
CA ARG A 213 -25.41 -13.64 9.57
C ARG A 213 -24.34 -12.83 10.30
N ILE A 214 -23.66 -13.44 11.27
CA ILE A 214 -22.54 -12.82 11.98
C ILE A 214 -21.42 -12.47 10.98
N PHE A 215 -21.02 -13.43 10.15
CA PHE A 215 -19.98 -13.23 9.13
C PHE A 215 -20.29 -12.06 8.21
N ASN A 216 -21.52 -11.94 7.72
CA ASN A 216 -21.95 -10.84 6.87
C ASN A 216 -21.91 -9.47 7.55
N GLN A 217 -22.09 -9.39 8.86
CA GLN A 217 -21.98 -8.15 9.63
C GLN A 217 -20.53 -7.83 10.05
N LEU A 218 -19.67 -8.85 10.12
CA LEU A 218 -18.23 -8.66 10.36
C LEU A 218 -17.48 -8.33 9.07
N ARG A 219 -17.92 -8.87 7.94
CA ARG A 219 -17.22 -8.88 6.65
C ARG A 219 -18.15 -8.50 5.48
N TRP A 220 -18.87 -7.38 5.59
CA TRP A 220 -19.76 -6.92 4.52
C TRP A 220 -19.02 -6.49 3.26
N LEU A 221 -19.61 -6.72 2.10
CA LEU A 221 -19.09 -6.27 0.80
C LEU A 221 -19.49 -4.83 0.48
N THR A 222 -20.71 -4.43 0.84
CA THR A 222 -21.20 -3.07 0.55
C THR A 222 -21.82 -2.42 1.79
N ASP A 223 -21.54 -1.14 1.95
CA ASP A 223 -22.22 -0.25 2.88
C ASP A 223 -22.84 0.90 2.08
N SER A 224 -24.16 1.02 2.11
CA SER A 224 -24.90 2.00 1.31
C SER A 224 -24.65 3.45 1.72
N ARG A 225 -24.06 3.69 2.89
CA ARG A 225 -23.74 4.98 3.48
C ARG A 225 -22.24 5.27 3.56
N ALA A 226 -21.40 4.35 3.09
CA ALA A 226 -19.96 4.58 3.05
C ALA A 226 -19.63 5.80 2.17
N PRO A 227 -18.74 6.70 2.61
CA PRO A 227 -18.33 7.84 1.80
C PRO A 227 -17.50 7.38 0.61
N THR A 228 -17.70 8.03 -0.55
CA THR A 228 -17.08 7.61 -1.82
C THR A 228 -16.22 8.71 -2.42
N THR A 229 -15.17 8.29 -3.18
CA THR A 229 -14.31 9.22 -3.93
C THR A 229 -15.02 9.79 -5.15
N VAL A 230 -15.76 8.94 -5.89
CA VAL A 230 -16.72 9.39 -6.92
C VAL A 230 -17.98 9.81 -6.21
N PRO A 231 -18.41 11.10 -6.33
CA PRO A 231 -19.65 11.54 -5.69
C PRO A 231 -20.84 10.67 -6.09
N PRO A 232 -21.76 10.35 -5.16
CA PRO A 232 -22.88 9.45 -5.43
C PRO A 232 -23.77 9.86 -6.59
N GLU A 233 -23.89 11.15 -6.85
CA GLU A 233 -24.65 11.74 -7.98
C GLU A 233 -23.95 11.61 -9.32
N GLU A 234 -22.66 11.29 -9.35
CA GLU A 234 -21.88 11.10 -10.59
C GLU A 234 -21.90 9.65 -11.08
N GLY A 235 -22.39 8.71 -10.25
CA GLY A 235 -22.55 7.32 -10.67
C GLY A 235 -22.51 6.28 -9.56
N SER A 236 -22.70 5.04 -9.97
CA SER A 236 -22.60 3.86 -9.10
C SER A 236 -21.94 2.71 -9.84
N TYR A 237 -21.34 1.79 -9.10
CA TYR A 237 -20.73 0.58 -9.65
C TYR A 237 -21.80 -0.34 -10.24
N GLN A 238 -21.58 -0.80 -11.47
CA GLN A 238 -22.59 -1.53 -12.24
C GLN A 238 -22.44 -3.07 -12.19
N PRO A 239 -21.20 -3.64 -12.11
CA PRO A 239 -21.05 -5.09 -12.00
C PRO A 239 -21.77 -5.63 -10.77
N ALA A 240 -22.41 -6.79 -10.92
CA ALA A 240 -23.14 -7.44 -9.83
C ALA A 240 -22.18 -7.85 -8.70
N VAL A 241 -22.57 -7.56 -7.47
CA VAL A 241 -21.86 -7.97 -6.25
C VAL A 241 -22.71 -9.04 -5.57
N PHE A 242 -22.14 -10.23 -5.41
CA PHE A 242 -22.81 -11.34 -4.76
C PHE A 242 -22.38 -11.46 -3.30
N GLN A 243 -23.33 -11.31 -2.38
CA GLN A 243 -23.16 -11.56 -0.95
C GLN A 243 -24.31 -12.46 -0.48
N PRO A 244 -24.08 -13.75 -0.22
CA PRO A 244 -25.14 -14.67 0.16
C PRO A 244 -25.68 -14.36 1.56
N GLU A 245 -27.00 -14.49 1.73
CA GLU A 245 -27.64 -14.32 3.06
C GLU A 245 -27.41 -15.53 3.97
N SER A 246 -27.19 -16.72 3.38
CA SER A 246 -26.94 -17.98 4.05
C SER A 246 -26.01 -18.85 3.19
N ALA A 247 -25.34 -19.84 3.81
CA ALA A 247 -24.37 -20.68 3.11
C ALA A 247 -24.99 -21.54 2.00
N ASP A 248 -26.27 -21.90 2.09
CA ASP A 248 -27.01 -22.64 1.08
C ASP A 248 -27.28 -21.82 -0.20
N LYS A 249 -27.03 -20.51 -0.17
CA LYS A 249 -27.12 -19.64 -1.37
C LYS A 249 -25.84 -19.57 -2.17
N LEU A 250 -24.74 -20.12 -1.66
CA LEU A 250 -23.51 -20.28 -2.45
C LEU A 250 -23.76 -21.25 -3.60
N ALA A 251 -23.15 -20.98 -4.74
CA ALA A 251 -23.21 -21.87 -5.91
C ALA A 251 -22.36 -23.15 -5.73
N TYR A 252 -21.64 -23.27 -4.61
CA TYR A 252 -20.67 -24.32 -4.33
C TYR A 252 -20.59 -24.64 -2.83
N ALA A 253 -20.05 -25.82 -2.53
CA ALA A 253 -19.79 -26.21 -1.14
C ALA A 253 -18.44 -25.65 -0.68
N LEU A 254 -18.43 -24.99 0.48
CA LEU A 254 -17.19 -24.53 1.12
C LEU A 254 -16.45 -25.71 1.74
N PRO A 255 -15.13 -25.81 1.59
CA PRO A 255 -14.32 -26.69 2.40
C PRO A 255 -14.37 -26.24 3.86
N ARG A 256 -14.18 -27.18 4.79
CA ARG A 256 -13.92 -26.82 6.19
C ARG A 256 -12.45 -26.44 6.34
N TYR A 257 -12.14 -25.40 7.10
CA TYR A 257 -10.77 -25.03 7.38
C TYR A 257 -10.50 -25.07 8.89
N ASP A 258 -9.76 -26.10 9.30
CA ASP A 258 -9.41 -26.35 10.72
C ASP A 258 -7.95 -25.98 11.04
N GLY A 259 -7.22 -25.44 10.06
CA GLY A 259 -5.81 -25.00 10.20
C GLY A 259 -5.66 -23.66 10.91
N THR A 260 -4.43 -23.34 11.29
CA THR A 260 -4.12 -21.98 11.75
C THR A 260 -4.35 -20.99 10.62
N PRO A 261 -5.16 -19.94 10.83
CA PRO A 261 -5.36 -18.91 9.82
C PRO A 261 -4.02 -18.28 9.37
N PRO A 262 -3.83 -18.02 8.07
CA PRO A 262 -2.58 -17.42 7.56
C PRO A 262 -2.19 -16.12 8.24
N MET A 263 -3.16 -15.30 8.63
CA MET A 263 -2.91 -14.06 9.38
C MET A 263 -2.26 -14.33 10.75
N LEU A 264 -2.66 -15.38 11.46
CA LEU A 264 -2.06 -15.76 12.74
C LEU A 264 -0.69 -16.41 12.54
N GLU A 265 -0.50 -17.22 11.49
CA GLU A 265 0.81 -17.76 11.13
C GLU A 265 1.83 -16.65 10.83
N ARG A 266 1.41 -15.57 10.17
CA ARG A 266 2.26 -14.39 9.91
C ARG A 266 2.73 -13.73 11.19
N VAL A 267 1.86 -13.57 12.18
CA VAL A 267 2.21 -13.02 13.51
C VAL A 267 3.22 -13.91 14.23
N VAL A 268 3.07 -15.23 14.15
CA VAL A 268 3.97 -16.20 14.79
C VAL A 268 5.31 -16.30 14.06
N ARG A 269 5.32 -16.12 12.75
CA ARG A 269 6.52 -16.28 11.89
C ARG A 269 7.26 -14.97 11.64
N ASP A 270 6.74 -13.83 12.08
CA ASP A 270 7.45 -12.55 11.92
C ASP A 270 8.81 -12.66 12.64
N PRO A 271 9.95 -12.59 11.91
CA PRO A 271 11.28 -12.61 12.52
C PRO A 271 11.47 -11.51 13.57
N ALA A 272 10.69 -10.42 13.46
CA ALA A 272 10.67 -9.34 14.45
C ALA A 272 10.16 -9.80 15.82
N THR A 273 9.41 -10.89 15.92
CA THR A 273 8.91 -11.44 17.20
C THR A 273 9.81 -12.54 17.79
N ARG A 274 10.74 -13.08 17.00
CA ARG A 274 11.76 -14.07 17.46
C ARG A 274 13.15 -13.41 17.37
N GLY A 275 13.47 -12.58 18.35
CA GLY A 275 14.80 -11.98 18.46
C GLY A 275 15.88 -13.00 18.20
N VAL A 276 16.75 -12.71 17.29
CA VAL A 276 18.16 -13.01 17.13
C VAL A 276 18.48 -13.16 15.64
N VAL A 277 19.20 -12.21 15.14
CA VAL A 277 19.91 -12.30 13.87
C VAL A 277 21.19 -13.12 14.12
N ASP A 278 21.08 -14.44 14.04
CA ASP A 278 22.25 -15.32 14.14
C ASP A 278 23.10 -15.16 12.87
N GLY A 279 24.35 -14.76 13.02
CA GLY A 279 25.31 -14.63 11.91
C GLY A 279 25.93 -13.25 11.69
N ALA A 280 25.28 -12.17 12.16
CA ALA A 280 25.91 -10.84 12.16
C ALA A 280 26.97 -10.70 13.27
N PRO A 281 27.94 -9.78 13.19
CA PRO A 281 28.84 -9.48 14.30
C PRO A 281 28.04 -9.26 15.59
N ALA A 282 28.50 -9.76 16.73
CA ALA A 282 27.74 -9.80 17.99
C ALA A 282 27.13 -8.44 18.38
N THR A 283 27.84 -7.34 18.11
CA THR A 283 27.38 -5.97 18.36
C THR A 283 26.25 -5.52 17.42
N LEU A 284 26.26 -5.94 16.15
CA LEU A 284 25.21 -5.63 15.20
C LEU A 284 24.00 -6.53 15.42
N ARG A 285 24.21 -7.83 15.78
CA ARG A 285 23.15 -8.75 16.20
C ARG A 285 22.37 -8.22 17.39
N ALA A 286 23.09 -7.76 18.44
CA ALA A 286 22.45 -7.21 19.62
C ALA A 286 21.63 -5.95 19.28
N ARG A 287 22.13 -5.06 18.43
CA ARG A 287 21.43 -3.85 18.00
C ARG A 287 20.22 -4.13 17.12
N LEU A 288 20.35 -5.07 16.17
CA LEU A 288 19.23 -5.48 15.31
C LEU A 288 18.18 -6.21 16.15
N ALA A 289 18.58 -7.08 17.09
CA ALA A 289 17.67 -7.75 18.02
C ALA A 289 16.93 -6.76 18.92
N GLU A 290 17.63 -5.75 19.45
CA GLU A 290 17.04 -4.69 20.26
C GLU A 290 16.10 -3.79 19.43
N GLN A 291 16.47 -3.46 18.20
CA GLN A 291 15.64 -2.71 17.27
C GLN A 291 14.39 -3.51 16.86
N TYR A 292 14.52 -4.82 16.63
CA TYR A 292 13.39 -5.70 16.36
C TYR A 292 12.53 -5.92 17.60
N ALA A 293 13.11 -6.00 18.79
CA ALA A 293 12.38 -6.07 20.05
C ALA A 293 11.62 -4.76 20.36
N GLN A 294 12.20 -3.61 20.06
CA GLN A 294 11.55 -2.30 20.21
C GLN A 294 10.49 -2.00 19.12
N SER A 295 10.70 -2.53 17.90
CA SER A 295 9.68 -2.53 16.84
C SER A 295 8.68 -3.67 16.98
N GLY A 296 8.92 -4.62 17.88
CA GLY A 296 8.35 -5.94 18.04
C GLY A 296 7.15 -6.04 18.97
N GLN A 297 6.28 -5.06 18.97
CA GLN A 297 4.90 -5.47 19.00
C GLN A 297 4.61 -6.05 17.59
N PRO A 298 3.78 -7.09 17.46
CA PRO A 298 3.01 -7.25 16.27
C PRO A 298 2.15 -5.99 16.19
N GLY A 299 2.79 -4.93 15.84
CA GLY A 299 2.12 -3.78 15.28
C GLY A 299 1.30 -4.45 14.26
N ILE A 300 0.01 -4.34 14.34
CA ILE A 300 -0.91 -4.99 13.44
C ILE A 300 -0.19 -5.09 12.11
N ALA A 301 0.58 -6.19 11.98
CA ALA A 301 1.34 -6.51 10.78
C ALA A 301 0.26 -6.83 9.78
N GLY A 302 -0.21 -5.82 9.07
CA GLY A 302 -1.37 -5.94 8.26
C GLY A 302 -2.24 -4.68 8.17
N PHE A 303 -1.92 -3.55 8.85
CA PHE A 303 -2.50 -2.29 8.38
C PHE A 303 -1.84 -1.98 7.05
N PRO A 304 -2.57 -2.10 5.95
CA PRO A 304 -2.03 -1.75 4.66
C PRO A 304 -1.62 -0.28 4.72
N THR A 305 -0.55 0.04 4.03
CA THR A 305 -0.19 1.43 3.78
C THR A 305 -1.37 2.14 3.16
N THR A 306 -1.63 3.27 3.71
CA THR A 306 -2.73 4.13 3.30
C THR A 306 -2.17 5.41 2.69
N SER A 307 -3.02 6.32 2.28
CA SER A 307 -2.64 7.61 1.74
C SER A 307 -3.83 8.52 1.77
N ASN A 308 -3.59 9.82 1.85
CA ASN A 308 -4.63 10.81 1.61
C ASN A 308 -4.27 11.72 0.44
N MET A 309 -5.28 12.37 -0.10
CA MET A 309 -5.11 13.39 -1.11
C MET A 309 -6.35 14.26 -1.22
N TRP A 310 -6.16 15.48 -1.69
CA TRP A 310 -7.26 16.39 -2.06
C TRP A 310 -6.87 17.31 -3.20
N ILE A 311 -7.85 17.57 -4.07
CA ILE A 311 -7.69 18.39 -5.27
C ILE A 311 -8.85 19.37 -5.32
N VAL A 312 -8.57 20.62 -5.70
CA VAL A 312 -9.58 21.59 -6.10
C VAL A 312 -9.35 22.01 -7.54
N GLY A 313 -10.45 22.06 -8.31
CA GLY A 313 -10.46 22.51 -9.69
C GLY A 313 -10.73 24.02 -9.81
N ARG A 314 -10.89 24.48 -11.05
CA ARG A 314 -11.09 25.90 -11.41
C ARG A 314 -12.20 26.60 -10.63
N ASP A 315 -13.24 25.84 -10.25
CA ASP A 315 -14.43 26.42 -9.61
C ASP A 315 -14.18 26.81 -8.16
N HIS A 316 -13.18 26.20 -7.52
CA HIS A 316 -12.85 26.43 -6.10
C HIS A 316 -11.38 26.80 -5.84
N ALA A 317 -10.50 26.77 -6.83
CA ALA A 317 -9.13 27.21 -6.65
C ALA A 317 -9.06 28.74 -6.54
N LYS A 318 -8.36 29.26 -5.51
CA LYS A 318 -8.08 30.69 -5.34
C LYS A 318 -6.73 31.02 -5.96
N ASP A 319 -6.71 32.02 -6.84
CA ASP A 319 -5.50 32.47 -7.53
C ASP A 319 -4.74 31.33 -8.28
N ALA A 320 -5.49 30.32 -8.68
CA ALA A 320 -5.01 29.13 -9.38
C ALA A 320 -6.09 28.56 -10.31
N ARG A 321 -5.69 27.72 -11.26
CA ARG A 321 -6.60 26.91 -12.08
C ARG A 321 -6.93 25.61 -11.39
N SER A 322 -5.92 24.94 -10.85
CA SER A 322 -6.07 23.74 -10.04
C SER A 322 -4.97 23.64 -8.99
N ILE A 323 -5.27 22.95 -7.88
CA ILE A 323 -4.35 22.68 -6.80
C ILE A 323 -4.50 21.21 -6.44
N LEU A 324 -3.40 20.43 -6.50
CA LEU A 324 -3.36 19.01 -6.15
C LEU A 324 -2.38 18.81 -5.00
N LEU A 325 -2.86 18.19 -3.91
CA LEU A 325 -2.02 17.82 -2.77
C LEU A 325 -2.07 16.31 -2.56
N ASN A 326 -0.90 15.69 -2.39
CA ASN A 326 -0.73 14.28 -2.04
C ASN A 326 -0.11 14.13 -0.65
N GLY A 327 -0.52 13.08 0.06
CA GLY A 327 0.04 12.63 1.32
C GLY A 327 0.11 11.09 1.36
N PRO A 328 1.03 10.47 0.62
CA PRO A 328 1.20 9.01 0.68
C PRO A 328 1.69 8.59 2.06
N GLN A 329 1.04 7.58 2.65
CA GLN A 329 1.30 7.13 4.02
C GLN A 329 1.90 5.71 4.00
N PHE A 330 3.17 5.61 3.62
CA PHE A 330 3.91 4.34 3.54
C PHE A 330 4.56 3.90 4.86
N GLY A 331 4.41 4.68 5.92
CA GLY A 331 5.17 4.57 7.16
C GLY A 331 6.37 5.51 7.17
N TRP A 332 7.01 5.65 8.33
CA TRP A 332 8.15 6.55 8.53
C TRP A 332 9.44 5.74 8.60
N TRP A 333 10.35 6.05 7.69
CA TRP A 333 11.56 5.29 7.45
C TRP A 333 12.80 6.21 7.40
N ASN A 334 13.93 5.72 7.82
CA ASN A 334 15.23 6.35 7.66
C ASN A 334 16.22 5.35 7.04
N PRO A 335 16.74 5.60 5.83
CA PRO A 335 16.48 6.76 4.94
C PRO A 335 15.04 6.86 4.45
N ALA A 336 14.69 8.03 3.90
CA ALA A 336 13.34 8.29 3.40
C ALA A 336 12.86 7.21 2.43
N TYR A 337 11.57 6.88 2.50
CA TYR A 337 10.95 5.91 1.62
C TYR A 337 10.85 6.38 0.17
N THR A 338 10.63 7.68 -0.01
CA THR A 338 10.56 8.33 -1.33
C THR A 338 11.88 8.99 -1.70
N TYR A 339 12.06 9.23 -2.99
CA TYR A 339 13.22 9.86 -3.59
C TYR A 339 12.78 10.92 -4.58
N GLY A 340 13.24 12.16 -4.42
CA GLY A 340 12.96 13.28 -5.30
C GLY A 340 13.84 13.24 -6.55
N ILE A 341 13.27 13.56 -7.72
CA ILE A 341 13.97 13.54 -9.01
C ILE A 341 13.32 14.46 -10.05
N GLY A 342 14.12 15.12 -10.87
CA GLY A 342 13.71 15.77 -12.11
C GLY A 342 14.31 15.05 -13.33
N LEU A 343 13.52 14.84 -14.39
CA LEU A 343 13.93 14.19 -15.63
C LEU A 343 13.59 15.11 -16.79
N HIS A 344 14.61 15.53 -17.58
CA HIS A 344 14.48 16.55 -18.60
C HIS A 344 15.14 16.11 -19.92
N GLY A 345 14.36 15.99 -20.98
CA GLY A 345 14.77 15.57 -22.33
C GLY A 345 14.17 14.24 -22.77
N ALA A 346 14.34 13.86 -24.01
CA ALA A 346 13.84 12.64 -24.63
C ALA A 346 12.32 12.40 -24.44
N GLY A 347 11.53 13.48 -24.43
CA GLY A 347 10.08 13.43 -24.20
C GLY A 347 9.66 13.40 -22.73
N PHE A 348 10.62 13.45 -21.79
CA PHE A 348 10.37 13.72 -20.38
C PHE A 348 10.68 15.19 -20.09
N ASP A 349 9.81 15.82 -19.33
CA ASP A 349 10.05 17.11 -18.67
C ASP A 349 9.17 17.09 -17.41
N VAL A 350 9.68 16.46 -16.36
CA VAL A 350 8.90 16.03 -15.21
C VAL A 350 9.72 16.15 -13.92
N VAL A 351 9.03 16.51 -12.84
CA VAL A 351 9.61 16.54 -11.49
C VAL A 351 8.66 15.95 -10.46
N GLY A 352 9.21 15.44 -9.39
CA GLY A 352 8.44 14.91 -8.27
C GLY A 352 9.22 13.89 -7.49
N ASN A 353 8.51 12.99 -6.82
CA ASN A 353 9.13 11.93 -6.04
C ASN A 353 8.48 10.56 -6.27
N THR A 354 9.16 9.52 -5.83
CA THR A 354 8.76 8.14 -6.05
C THR A 354 9.30 7.23 -4.95
N PRO A 355 8.53 6.22 -4.50
CA PRO A 355 9.04 5.20 -3.58
C PRO A 355 10.22 4.45 -4.19
N PHE A 356 11.22 4.08 -3.36
CA PHE A 356 12.38 3.27 -3.77
C PHE A 356 13.06 3.73 -5.06
N ALA A 357 12.96 4.99 -5.43
CA ALA A 357 13.51 5.49 -6.68
C ALA A 357 13.10 4.64 -7.90
N TYR A 358 11.84 4.25 -8.01
CA TYR A 358 11.33 3.53 -9.20
C TYR A 358 11.69 4.29 -10.49
N PRO A 359 11.86 3.60 -11.61
CA PRO A 359 12.13 4.25 -12.90
C PRO A 359 10.88 4.95 -13.45
N GLY A 360 10.31 5.85 -12.66
CA GLY A 360 9.12 6.65 -12.93
C GLY A 360 8.77 7.52 -11.73
N ILE A 361 8.07 8.63 -11.96
CA ILE A 361 7.65 9.55 -10.89
C ILE A 361 6.19 9.27 -10.53
N LEU A 362 5.97 8.82 -9.28
CA LEU A 362 4.63 8.47 -8.80
C LEU A 362 3.80 9.69 -8.43
N PHE A 363 4.45 10.69 -7.83
CA PHE A 363 3.85 11.92 -7.32
C PHE A 363 4.61 13.11 -7.91
N GLY A 364 3.94 13.94 -8.72
CA GLY A 364 4.65 15.04 -9.35
C GLY A 364 3.85 15.70 -10.47
N HIS A 365 4.56 16.40 -11.34
CA HIS A 365 3.96 17.11 -12.45
C HIS A 365 4.92 17.25 -13.64
N ASN A 366 4.34 17.55 -14.80
CA ASN A 366 5.00 18.15 -15.95
C ASN A 366 4.47 19.60 -16.17
N ALA A 367 4.66 20.18 -17.31
CA ALA A 367 4.17 21.54 -17.60
C ALA A 367 2.64 21.65 -17.64
N HIS A 368 1.92 20.55 -17.88
CA HIS A 368 0.49 20.54 -18.18
C HIS A 368 -0.35 19.77 -17.18
N VAL A 369 0.20 18.72 -16.58
CA VAL A 369 -0.53 17.77 -15.75
C VAL A 369 0.22 17.52 -14.45
N ALA A 370 -0.51 17.53 -13.34
CA ALA A 370 -0.08 17.01 -12.05
C ALA A 370 -0.81 15.70 -11.75
N TRP A 371 -0.12 14.80 -11.07
CA TRP A 371 -0.67 13.50 -10.72
C TRP A 371 -0.27 13.05 -9.32
N GLY A 372 -1.08 12.15 -8.78
CA GLY A 372 -0.85 11.48 -7.53
C GLY A 372 -1.51 10.13 -7.48
N SER A 373 -1.35 9.45 -6.36
CA SER A 373 -1.95 8.14 -6.14
C SER A 373 -2.19 7.85 -4.67
N THR A 374 -3.15 6.96 -4.40
CA THR A 374 -3.37 6.34 -3.10
C THR A 374 -3.61 4.84 -3.28
N ALA A 375 -3.46 4.04 -2.22
CA ALA A 375 -3.79 2.63 -2.28
C ALA A 375 -5.27 2.43 -2.65
N GLY A 376 -5.54 1.53 -3.60
CA GLY A 376 -6.87 1.29 -4.16
C GLY A 376 -7.69 0.29 -3.37
N PHE A 377 -7.07 -0.79 -2.91
CA PHE A 377 -7.73 -1.90 -2.20
C PHE A 377 -8.89 -2.53 -2.98
N GLY A 378 -8.80 -2.57 -4.30
CA GLY A 378 -9.73 -3.35 -5.11
C GLY A 378 -9.42 -4.84 -4.99
N ASP A 379 -10.43 -5.66 -5.19
CA ASP A 379 -10.35 -7.11 -5.06
C ASP A 379 -10.00 -7.74 -6.41
N ASP A 380 -8.70 -8.00 -6.63
CA ASP A 380 -8.08 -8.47 -7.87
C ASP A 380 -7.36 -9.82 -7.72
N VAL A 381 -7.62 -10.52 -6.59
CA VAL A 381 -7.04 -11.83 -6.25
C VAL A 381 -8.13 -12.75 -5.71
N ASP A 382 -8.19 -13.99 -6.17
CA ASP A 382 -9.07 -15.03 -5.63
C ASP A 382 -8.29 -16.29 -5.24
N ILE A 383 -8.80 -17.03 -4.27
CA ILE A 383 -8.29 -18.34 -3.87
C ILE A 383 -9.17 -19.45 -4.45
N PHE A 384 -8.54 -20.34 -5.20
CA PHE A 384 -9.14 -21.57 -5.68
C PHE A 384 -8.75 -22.75 -4.79
N ALA A 385 -9.74 -23.49 -4.29
CA ALA A 385 -9.54 -24.70 -3.52
C ALA A 385 -9.41 -25.90 -4.49
N GLU A 386 -8.16 -26.26 -4.79
CA GLU A 386 -7.82 -27.36 -5.70
C GLU A 386 -8.11 -28.70 -5.03
N LYS A 387 -8.92 -29.53 -5.65
CA LYS A 387 -9.15 -30.89 -5.18
C LYS A 387 -7.95 -31.78 -5.52
N LEU A 388 -7.21 -32.22 -4.48
CA LEU A 388 -6.04 -33.06 -4.66
C LEU A 388 -6.41 -34.56 -4.77
N ASP A 389 -5.53 -35.31 -5.46
CA ASP A 389 -5.57 -36.77 -5.47
C ASP A 389 -5.13 -37.30 -4.10
N PRO A 390 -5.99 -38.11 -3.41
CA PRO A 390 -5.62 -38.65 -2.10
C PRO A 390 -4.35 -39.51 -2.09
N ALA A 391 -3.96 -40.07 -3.25
CA ALA A 391 -2.78 -40.90 -3.41
C ALA A 391 -1.53 -40.11 -3.80
N ASP A 392 -1.71 -38.90 -4.39
CA ASP A 392 -0.60 -38.06 -4.87
C ASP A 392 -0.97 -36.58 -4.76
N ARG A 393 -0.50 -35.92 -3.70
CA ARG A 393 -0.75 -34.48 -3.44
C ARG A 393 -0.21 -33.54 -4.52
N THR A 394 0.58 -34.02 -5.49
CA THR A 394 1.04 -33.21 -6.62
C THR A 394 0.07 -33.23 -7.80
N ARG A 395 -1.03 -33.99 -7.69
CA ARG A 395 -2.09 -34.05 -8.70
C ARG A 395 -3.36 -33.39 -8.18
N TYR A 396 -4.01 -32.63 -9.04
CA TYR A 396 -5.27 -31.96 -8.77
C TYR A 396 -6.29 -32.16 -9.90
N PHE A 397 -7.57 -32.09 -9.55
CA PHE A 397 -8.67 -32.31 -10.49
C PHE A 397 -9.17 -30.98 -11.05
N HIS A 398 -9.19 -30.84 -12.39
CA HIS A 398 -9.70 -29.65 -13.05
C HIS A 398 -10.27 -30.03 -14.43
N ASP A 399 -11.44 -29.49 -14.80
CA ASP A 399 -12.13 -29.75 -16.08
C ASP A 399 -12.25 -31.26 -16.39
N GLY A 400 -12.70 -32.06 -15.44
CA GLY A 400 -12.90 -33.47 -15.60
C GLY A 400 -11.62 -34.33 -15.68
N GLN A 401 -10.46 -33.75 -15.45
CA GLN A 401 -9.17 -34.43 -15.61
C GLN A 401 -8.26 -34.22 -14.40
N TRP A 402 -7.45 -35.23 -14.09
CA TRP A 402 -6.33 -35.10 -13.16
C TRP A 402 -5.14 -34.48 -13.86
N LYS A 403 -4.69 -33.31 -13.36
CA LYS A 403 -3.51 -32.57 -13.81
C LYS A 403 -2.42 -32.63 -12.76
N THR A 404 -1.16 -32.45 -13.17
CA THR A 404 -0.02 -32.37 -12.24
C THR A 404 0.32 -30.92 -11.96
N LEU A 405 0.60 -30.58 -10.69
CA LEU A 405 1.07 -29.25 -10.29
C LEU A 405 2.44 -28.99 -10.94
N GLU A 406 2.60 -27.78 -11.50
CA GLU A 406 3.90 -27.30 -11.95
C GLU A 406 4.79 -27.12 -10.69
N LYS A 407 5.99 -27.71 -10.69
CA LYS A 407 6.94 -27.60 -9.60
C LYS A 407 8.17 -26.81 -10.03
N ARG A 408 8.56 -25.82 -9.23
CA ARG A 408 9.86 -25.15 -9.30
C ARG A 408 10.59 -25.38 -7.99
N THR A 409 11.88 -25.65 -8.09
CA THR A 409 12.77 -25.81 -6.91
C THR A 409 13.82 -24.72 -6.93
N ASP A 410 13.82 -23.88 -5.89
CA ASP A 410 14.77 -22.78 -5.70
C ASP A 410 15.81 -23.13 -4.65
N LEU A 411 17.05 -22.63 -4.83
CA LEU A 411 18.13 -22.72 -3.86
C LEU A 411 18.31 -21.35 -3.20
N ILE A 412 18.14 -21.28 -1.89
CA ILE A 412 18.32 -20.09 -1.07
C ILE A 412 19.71 -20.17 -0.44
N LEU A 413 20.58 -19.25 -0.84
CA LEU A 413 21.91 -19.13 -0.25
C LEU A 413 21.82 -18.45 1.11
N VAL A 414 22.57 -18.96 2.08
CA VAL A 414 22.52 -18.47 3.47
C VAL A 414 23.93 -18.15 3.92
N LYS A 415 24.17 -16.92 4.42
CA LYS A 415 25.46 -16.52 4.95
C LYS A 415 25.90 -17.47 6.09
N ASP A 416 27.11 -17.96 6.00
CA ASP A 416 27.76 -18.83 6.99
C ASP A 416 26.99 -20.14 7.30
N ALA A 417 26.14 -20.62 6.38
CA ALA A 417 25.38 -21.84 6.53
C ALA A 417 25.15 -22.56 5.18
N ALA A 418 24.68 -23.80 5.25
CA ALA A 418 24.33 -24.57 4.06
C ALA A 418 23.09 -23.92 3.35
N PRO A 419 23.06 -23.96 2.00
CA PRO A 419 21.90 -23.50 1.25
C PRO A 419 20.63 -24.28 1.62
N VAL A 420 19.47 -23.62 1.51
CA VAL A 420 18.15 -24.18 1.80
C VAL A 420 17.34 -24.32 0.53
N THR A 421 16.74 -25.48 0.33
CA THR A 421 15.86 -25.74 -0.82
C THR A 421 14.43 -25.26 -0.54
N LEU A 422 13.79 -24.69 -1.56
CA LEU A 422 12.39 -24.29 -1.56
C LEU A 422 11.68 -24.88 -2.78
N ASP A 423 10.66 -25.71 -2.55
CA ASP A 423 9.74 -26.16 -3.60
C ASP A 423 8.54 -25.23 -3.68
N VAL A 424 8.24 -24.73 -4.86
CA VAL A 424 7.09 -23.87 -5.18
C VAL A 424 6.21 -24.59 -6.17
N TYR A 425 4.93 -24.68 -5.87
CA TYR A 425 3.94 -25.37 -6.70
C TYR A 425 2.92 -24.39 -7.29
N ARG A 426 2.43 -24.71 -8.49
CA ARG A 426 1.40 -23.95 -9.18
C ARG A 426 0.38 -24.87 -9.84
N SER A 427 -0.88 -24.47 -9.79
CA SER A 427 -1.96 -25.02 -10.61
C SER A 427 -2.22 -24.16 -11.84
N VAL A 428 -3.29 -24.45 -12.58
CA VAL A 428 -3.80 -23.58 -13.66
C VAL A 428 -4.25 -22.21 -13.13
N HIS A 429 -4.74 -22.14 -11.86
CA HIS A 429 -5.20 -20.90 -11.24
C HIS A 429 -4.06 -20.05 -10.72
N GLY A 430 -2.95 -20.65 -10.34
CA GLY A 430 -1.81 -19.86 -9.84
C GLY A 430 -0.97 -20.55 -8.78
N LEU A 431 -0.33 -19.73 -7.96
CA LEU A 431 0.58 -20.18 -6.91
C LEU A 431 -0.18 -20.93 -5.81
N ILE A 432 0.30 -22.16 -5.46
CA ILE A 432 -0.19 -22.85 -4.27
C ILE A 432 0.39 -22.16 -3.02
N VAL A 433 -0.48 -21.54 -2.25
CA VAL A 433 -0.12 -20.82 -1.02
C VAL A 433 -0.27 -21.66 0.23
N LYS A 434 -1.09 -22.70 0.19
CA LYS A 434 -1.31 -23.60 1.33
C LYS A 434 -1.73 -24.98 0.83
N PHE A 435 -1.21 -26.03 1.48
CA PHE A 435 -1.74 -27.39 1.38
C PHE A 435 -2.51 -27.72 2.67
N ASP A 436 -3.67 -28.35 2.51
CA ASP A 436 -4.42 -29.01 3.56
C ASP A 436 -4.50 -30.50 3.23
N ASP A 437 -3.49 -31.25 3.71
CA ASP A 437 -3.38 -32.66 3.41
C ASP A 437 -4.52 -33.47 4.06
N ALA A 438 -5.10 -33.00 5.18
CA ALA A 438 -6.18 -33.68 5.86
C ALA A 438 -7.50 -33.62 5.05
N GLN A 439 -7.71 -32.55 4.33
CA GLN A 439 -8.88 -32.34 3.47
C GLN A 439 -8.62 -32.71 2.00
N HIS A 440 -7.38 -33.09 1.64
CA HIS A 440 -6.95 -33.27 0.26
C HIS A 440 -7.23 -32.04 -0.61
N VAL A 441 -6.91 -30.84 -0.10
CA VAL A 441 -7.10 -29.56 -0.78
C VAL A 441 -5.77 -28.79 -0.83
N ALA A 442 -5.52 -28.11 -1.96
CA ALA A 442 -4.51 -27.06 -2.02
C ALA A 442 -5.17 -25.74 -2.38
N TYR A 443 -4.76 -24.68 -1.74
CA TYR A 443 -5.26 -23.33 -2.01
C TYR A 443 -4.35 -22.63 -3.01
N ALA A 444 -4.86 -22.37 -4.21
CA ALA A 444 -4.17 -21.70 -5.30
C ALA A 444 -4.59 -20.24 -5.36
N LYS A 445 -3.61 -19.33 -5.44
CA LYS A 445 -3.83 -17.89 -5.56
C LYS A 445 -3.83 -17.46 -7.02
N ALA A 446 -4.99 -17.05 -7.53
CA ALA A 446 -5.16 -16.43 -8.84
C ALA A 446 -5.06 -14.90 -8.72
N ARG A 447 -4.31 -14.27 -9.61
CA ARG A 447 -4.03 -12.83 -9.61
C ARG A 447 -4.39 -12.24 -10.96
N ALA A 448 -5.30 -11.29 -11.00
CA ALA A 448 -5.72 -10.66 -12.27
C ALA A 448 -4.61 -9.80 -12.89
N TRP A 449 -3.63 -9.39 -12.12
CA TRP A 449 -2.49 -8.59 -12.56
C TRP A 449 -1.26 -9.43 -12.96
N GLU A 450 -1.24 -10.73 -12.68
CA GLU A 450 -0.07 -11.58 -13.00
C GLU A 450 0.16 -11.64 -14.53
N GLY A 451 1.37 -11.35 -14.94
CA GLY A 451 1.75 -11.22 -16.35
C GLY A 451 1.70 -9.80 -16.90
N PHE A 452 1.19 -8.83 -16.12
CA PHE A 452 1.08 -7.41 -16.50
C PHE A 452 1.91 -6.48 -15.61
N GLU A 453 2.86 -7.01 -14.84
CA GLU A 453 3.66 -6.26 -13.89
C GLU A 453 4.51 -5.19 -14.58
N LEU A 454 5.23 -5.57 -15.64
CA LEU A 454 6.05 -4.62 -16.38
C LEU A 454 5.22 -3.67 -17.25
N GLN A 455 4.07 -4.10 -17.76
CA GLN A 455 3.10 -3.21 -18.39
C GLN A 455 2.66 -2.12 -17.41
N SER A 456 2.38 -2.49 -16.15
CA SER A 456 1.97 -1.56 -15.09
C SER A 456 3.08 -0.55 -14.76
N LEU A 457 4.33 -1.01 -14.64
CA LEU A 457 5.47 -0.13 -14.45
C LEU A 457 5.62 0.86 -15.61
N MET A 458 5.54 0.38 -16.84
CA MET A 458 5.66 1.25 -18.03
C MET A 458 4.46 2.20 -18.16
N ALA A 459 3.25 1.77 -17.82
CA ALA A 459 2.09 2.66 -17.77
C ALA A 459 2.31 3.81 -16.79
N TRP A 460 2.90 3.53 -15.63
CA TRP A 460 3.24 4.57 -14.65
C TRP A 460 4.32 5.52 -15.16
N THR A 461 5.40 4.97 -15.75
CA THR A 461 6.48 5.77 -16.34
C THR A 461 5.95 6.66 -17.46
N ARG A 462 5.15 6.11 -18.38
CA ARG A 462 4.61 6.83 -19.55
C ARG A 462 3.49 7.81 -19.19
N LYS A 463 2.74 7.58 -18.11
CA LYS A 463 1.75 8.55 -17.59
C LYS A 463 2.36 9.93 -17.39
N THR A 464 3.61 10.00 -16.96
CA THR A 464 4.31 11.26 -16.71
C THR A 464 4.50 12.14 -17.96
N GLN A 465 4.38 11.56 -19.15
CA GLN A 465 4.46 12.26 -20.45
C GLN A 465 3.08 12.74 -20.95
N SER A 466 2.00 12.52 -20.21
CA SER A 466 0.65 12.93 -20.61
C SER A 466 0.49 14.45 -20.58
N ALA A 467 -0.16 15.01 -21.59
CA ALA A 467 -0.47 16.43 -21.69
C ALA A 467 -1.95 16.75 -21.42
N ASN A 468 -2.81 15.73 -21.26
CA ASN A 468 -4.24 15.89 -21.04
C ASN A 468 -4.87 14.63 -20.43
N TRP A 469 -6.15 14.73 -20.06
CA TRP A 469 -6.93 13.66 -19.45
C TRP A 469 -6.96 12.38 -20.29
N GLU A 470 -7.17 12.46 -21.60
CA GLU A 470 -7.32 11.26 -22.45
C GLU A 470 -6.02 10.45 -22.53
N GLN A 471 -4.88 11.13 -22.66
CA GLN A 471 -3.57 10.48 -22.67
C GLN A 471 -3.27 9.85 -21.30
N TRP A 472 -3.58 10.56 -20.21
CA TRP A 472 -3.39 10.09 -18.85
C TRP A 472 -4.29 8.87 -18.56
N LYS A 473 -5.57 8.95 -18.91
CA LYS A 473 -6.56 7.87 -18.75
C LYS A 473 -6.19 6.63 -19.57
N ALA A 474 -5.60 6.79 -20.75
CA ALA A 474 -5.10 5.68 -21.55
C ALA A 474 -3.99 4.90 -20.83
N GLN A 475 -3.14 5.56 -20.06
CA GLN A 475 -2.16 4.87 -19.23
C GLN A 475 -2.81 4.22 -18.00
N ALA A 476 -3.80 4.86 -17.37
CA ALA A 476 -4.55 4.28 -16.27
C ALA A 476 -5.22 2.95 -16.67
N ALA A 477 -5.76 2.87 -17.90
CA ALA A 477 -6.36 1.66 -18.44
C ALA A 477 -5.36 0.50 -18.67
N ARG A 478 -4.07 0.79 -18.74
CA ARG A 478 -2.99 -0.21 -18.90
C ARG A 478 -2.41 -0.69 -17.56
N HIS A 479 -2.75 0.00 -16.48
CA HIS A 479 -2.19 -0.30 -15.16
C HIS A 479 -3.02 -1.39 -14.48
N ALA A 480 -2.41 -2.56 -14.28
CA ALA A 480 -3.10 -3.75 -13.78
C ALA A 480 -3.21 -3.80 -12.24
N LEU A 481 -2.43 -3.00 -11.51
CA LEU A 481 -2.44 -2.99 -10.05
C LEU A 481 -3.56 -2.09 -9.49
N THR A 482 -4.14 -2.49 -8.35
CA THR A 482 -5.23 -1.77 -7.69
C THR A 482 -4.73 -0.52 -6.96
N ILE A 483 -4.74 0.60 -7.67
CA ILE A 483 -4.29 1.91 -7.18
C ILE A 483 -5.33 2.97 -7.57
N ASN A 484 -5.54 3.95 -6.73
CA ASN A 484 -6.27 5.16 -7.05
C ASN A 484 -5.33 6.16 -7.73
N TRP A 485 -5.59 6.57 -8.95
CA TRP A 485 -4.84 7.59 -9.67
C TRP A 485 -5.61 8.91 -9.77
N TYR A 486 -4.90 10.02 -9.64
CA TYR A 486 -5.46 11.38 -9.63
C TYR A 486 -4.81 12.26 -10.68
N TYR A 487 -5.59 13.20 -11.18
CA TYR A 487 -5.26 14.11 -12.27
C TYR A 487 -5.68 15.53 -11.93
N ALA A 488 -4.81 16.49 -12.21
CA ALA A 488 -5.16 17.91 -12.30
C ALA A 488 -4.37 18.54 -13.45
N ASP A 489 -4.94 19.55 -14.14
CA ASP A 489 -4.27 20.17 -15.28
C ASP A 489 -4.21 21.72 -15.20
N ASP A 490 -3.40 22.29 -16.10
CA ASP A 490 -3.18 23.74 -16.27
C ASP A 490 -4.45 24.50 -16.73
N ARG A 491 -5.49 23.79 -17.15
CA ARG A 491 -6.80 24.32 -17.53
C ARG A 491 -7.79 24.33 -16.37
N GLY A 492 -7.42 23.71 -15.24
CA GLY A 492 -8.23 23.61 -14.03
C GLY A 492 -9.17 22.41 -14.02
N ASN A 493 -8.96 21.43 -14.90
CA ASN A 493 -9.69 20.17 -14.83
C ASN A 493 -9.07 19.28 -13.76
N ILE A 494 -9.92 18.46 -13.14
CA ILE A 494 -9.53 17.47 -12.14
C ILE A 494 -10.17 16.12 -12.46
N GLY A 495 -9.48 15.03 -12.11
CA GLY A 495 -9.96 13.69 -12.43
C GLY A 495 -9.45 12.62 -11.48
N TYR A 496 -10.14 11.49 -11.51
CA TYR A 496 -9.83 10.29 -10.74
C TYR A 496 -10.12 9.05 -11.56
N ALA A 497 -9.28 8.03 -11.41
CA ALA A 497 -9.53 6.69 -11.89
C ALA A 497 -8.99 5.66 -10.91
N HIS A 498 -9.81 4.68 -10.57
CA HIS A 498 -9.42 3.49 -9.85
C HIS A 498 -8.82 2.50 -10.85
N THR A 499 -7.51 2.29 -10.81
CA THR A 499 -6.83 1.36 -11.71
C THR A 499 -6.92 -0.07 -11.20
N GLY A 500 -6.49 -1.02 -11.99
CA GLY A 500 -6.49 -2.44 -11.67
C GLY A 500 -7.21 -3.25 -12.73
N PHE A 501 -6.81 -4.50 -12.86
CA PHE A 501 -7.53 -5.51 -13.64
C PHE A 501 -8.33 -6.35 -12.66
N TYR A 502 -9.63 -6.49 -12.93
CA TYR A 502 -10.56 -7.21 -12.05
C TYR A 502 -11.15 -8.41 -12.75
N PRO A 503 -11.23 -9.57 -12.08
CA PRO A 503 -11.78 -10.78 -12.69
C PRO A 503 -13.29 -10.65 -12.91
N ARG A 504 -13.75 -11.20 -14.03
CA ARG A 504 -15.17 -11.48 -14.24
C ARG A 504 -15.49 -12.83 -13.59
N ARG A 505 -15.98 -12.77 -12.36
CA ARG A 505 -16.32 -13.95 -11.57
C ARG A 505 -17.63 -14.61 -12.07
N ARG A 506 -17.78 -15.90 -11.83
CA ARG A 506 -19.02 -16.62 -12.09
C ARG A 506 -20.15 -16.15 -11.16
N PRO A 507 -21.42 -16.19 -11.60
CA PRO A 507 -22.55 -15.96 -10.71
C PRO A 507 -22.51 -16.90 -9.49
N GLY A 508 -22.81 -16.38 -8.31
CA GLY A 508 -22.76 -17.14 -7.06
C GLY A 508 -21.38 -17.30 -6.43
N HIS A 509 -20.36 -16.63 -6.96
CA HIS A 509 -19.03 -16.51 -6.35
C HIS A 509 -19.07 -15.45 -5.25
N ASP A 510 -18.80 -15.84 -4.02
CA ASP A 510 -18.58 -14.91 -2.91
C ASP A 510 -17.09 -14.55 -2.86
N PRO A 511 -16.69 -13.31 -3.19
CA PRO A 511 -15.28 -12.93 -3.32
C PRO A 511 -14.54 -12.86 -1.97
N ARG A 512 -15.22 -13.13 -0.86
CA ARG A 512 -14.60 -13.19 0.47
C ARG A 512 -14.10 -14.59 0.85
N LEU A 513 -14.44 -15.62 0.07
CA LEU A 513 -14.24 -17.02 0.43
C LEU A 513 -13.64 -17.80 -0.75
N PRO A 514 -12.78 -18.81 -0.48
CA PRO A 514 -12.25 -19.67 -1.52
C PRO A 514 -13.33 -20.35 -2.35
N VAL A 515 -13.09 -20.49 -3.64
CA VAL A 515 -13.99 -21.19 -4.57
C VAL A 515 -13.37 -22.51 -5.05
N PRO A 516 -14.19 -23.50 -5.51
CA PRO A 516 -13.65 -24.74 -6.06
C PRO A 516 -12.73 -24.50 -7.27
N GLY A 517 -11.58 -25.19 -7.27
CA GLY A 517 -10.63 -25.19 -8.39
C GLY A 517 -10.91 -26.26 -9.45
N THR A 518 -12.12 -26.84 -9.46
CA THR A 518 -12.50 -27.95 -10.34
C THR A 518 -13.00 -27.51 -11.73
N GLY A 519 -13.03 -26.19 -11.99
CA GLY A 519 -13.33 -25.58 -13.31
C GLY A 519 -14.64 -24.80 -13.35
N GLU A 520 -15.66 -25.18 -12.58
CA GLU A 520 -16.97 -24.55 -12.59
C GLU A 520 -17.00 -23.10 -12.14
N MET A 521 -16.02 -22.69 -11.31
CA MET A 521 -15.89 -21.33 -10.78
C MET A 521 -14.78 -20.53 -11.44
N ASP A 522 -14.16 -21.03 -12.50
CA ASP A 522 -13.11 -20.34 -13.25
C ASP A 522 -13.55 -18.95 -13.71
N TRP A 523 -12.63 -17.99 -13.68
CA TRP A 523 -12.89 -16.65 -14.19
C TRP A 523 -13.30 -16.65 -15.67
N GLN A 524 -14.25 -15.81 -16.01
CA GLN A 524 -14.71 -15.60 -17.38
C GLN A 524 -13.94 -14.49 -18.12
N GLY A 525 -12.66 -14.32 -17.81
CA GLY A 525 -11.82 -13.22 -18.26
C GLY A 525 -11.82 -12.03 -17.30
N LEU A 526 -11.47 -10.86 -17.82
CA LEU A 526 -11.36 -9.62 -17.05
C LEU A 526 -12.53 -8.67 -17.36
N LEU A 527 -12.86 -7.83 -16.39
CA LEU A 527 -13.79 -6.70 -16.58
C LEU A 527 -13.10 -5.61 -17.43
N PRO A 528 -13.84 -4.92 -18.31
CA PRO A 528 -13.25 -3.80 -19.06
C PRO A 528 -12.99 -2.60 -18.14
N PHE A 529 -11.93 -1.85 -18.41
CA PHE A 529 -11.56 -0.66 -17.61
C PHE A 529 -12.69 0.38 -17.46
N SER A 530 -13.62 0.42 -18.40
CA SER A 530 -14.80 1.30 -18.34
C SER A 530 -15.71 1.02 -17.15
N THR A 531 -15.61 -0.16 -16.53
CA THR A 531 -16.36 -0.51 -15.30
C THR A 531 -15.66 -0.04 -14.03
N ASN A 532 -14.37 0.31 -14.10
CA ASN A 532 -13.65 0.79 -12.95
C ASN A 532 -14.17 2.18 -12.53
N PRO A 533 -14.24 2.47 -11.22
CA PRO A 533 -14.64 3.78 -10.72
C PRO A 533 -13.77 4.90 -11.29
N GLN A 534 -14.41 5.92 -11.86
CA GLN A 534 -13.72 7.08 -12.43
C GLN A 534 -14.64 8.30 -12.47
N VAL A 535 -14.07 9.49 -12.37
CA VAL A 535 -14.77 10.77 -12.52
C VAL A 535 -13.84 11.83 -13.09
N TYR A 536 -14.42 12.72 -13.90
CA TYR A 536 -13.73 13.87 -14.49
C TYR A 536 -14.58 15.12 -14.32
N ASN A 537 -14.01 16.15 -13.68
CA ASN A 537 -14.69 17.41 -13.33
C ASN A 537 -16.01 17.18 -12.57
N PRO A 538 -15.98 16.54 -11.39
CA PRO A 538 -17.21 16.34 -10.61
C PRO A 538 -17.87 17.69 -10.27
N ARG A 539 -19.19 17.71 -10.20
CA ARG A 539 -19.99 18.94 -9.94
C ARG A 539 -19.61 19.66 -8.65
N GLN A 540 -19.15 18.91 -7.65
CA GLN A 540 -18.69 19.51 -6.38
C GLN A 540 -17.37 20.30 -6.52
N GLY A 541 -16.68 20.24 -7.68
CA GLY A 541 -15.46 21.01 -7.99
C GLY A 541 -14.21 20.62 -7.21
N PHE A 542 -14.26 19.54 -6.42
CA PHE A 542 -13.10 18.97 -5.72
C PHE A 542 -13.15 17.44 -5.74
N ILE A 543 -12.01 16.81 -5.51
CA ILE A 543 -11.86 15.36 -5.28
C ILE A 543 -11.03 15.19 -4.02
N ALA A 544 -11.46 14.28 -3.15
CA ALA A 544 -10.69 13.89 -1.97
C ALA A 544 -10.73 12.37 -1.79
N ASN A 545 -9.70 11.85 -1.15
CA ASN A 545 -9.61 10.43 -0.84
C ASN A 545 -8.74 10.22 0.41
N TRP A 546 -9.13 9.26 1.22
CA TRP A 546 -8.30 8.69 2.29
C TRP A 546 -8.44 7.16 2.31
N ASN A 547 -8.35 6.55 1.13
CA ASN A 547 -8.58 5.13 0.85
C ASN A 547 -10.01 4.66 1.17
N ASN A 548 -10.96 5.59 1.16
CA ASN A 548 -12.40 5.33 1.28
C ASN A 548 -12.93 4.63 0.02
N GLN A 549 -14.17 4.18 0.06
CA GLN A 549 -14.82 3.47 -1.06
C GLN A 549 -14.68 4.25 -2.37
N PRO A 550 -14.24 3.62 -3.45
CA PRO A 550 -14.07 4.30 -4.75
C PRO A 550 -15.35 4.91 -5.31
N MET A 551 -16.45 4.16 -5.27
CA MET A 551 -17.74 4.53 -5.85
C MET A 551 -18.86 3.79 -5.10
N ARG A 552 -20.05 4.35 -5.05
CA ARG A 552 -21.22 3.70 -4.43
C ARG A 552 -21.44 2.30 -5.02
N GLY A 553 -21.58 1.30 -4.15
CA GLY A 553 -21.78 -0.10 -4.54
C GLY A 553 -20.52 -0.84 -4.96
N TYR A 554 -19.35 -0.19 -4.99
CA TYR A 554 -18.10 -0.90 -5.21
C TYR A 554 -17.80 -1.79 -3.99
N PRO A 555 -17.52 -3.11 -4.18
CA PRO A 555 -17.39 -4.04 -3.07
C PRO A 555 -16.13 -3.77 -2.24
N SER A 556 -16.25 -3.95 -0.94
CA SER A 556 -15.09 -4.04 -0.04
C SER A 556 -14.19 -5.21 -0.48
N THR A 557 -12.90 -5.05 -0.27
CA THR A 557 -11.93 -6.12 -0.47
C THR A 557 -12.18 -7.27 0.53
N ASP A 558 -11.69 -8.46 0.22
CA ASP A 558 -11.65 -9.61 1.11
C ASP A 558 -10.69 -9.46 2.30
N LEU A 559 -9.83 -8.44 2.29
CA LEU A 559 -8.81 -8.20 3.31
C LEU A 559 -9.40 -8.10 4.71
N PHE A 560 -8.88 -8.91 5.63
CA PHE A 560 -9.38 -8.99 7.01
C PHE A 560 -9.30 -7.66 7.76
N ALA A 561 -8.31 -6.84 7.46
CA ALA A 561 -8.06 -5.57 8.12
C ALA A 561 -8.85 -4.38 7.55
N ILE A 562 -9.45 -4.51 6.35
CA ILE A 562 -10.11 -3.40 5.65
C ILE A 562 -11.53 -3.77 5.27
N VAL A 563 -12.46 -2.90 5.68
CA VAL A 563 -13.81 -2.81 5.13
C VAL A 563 -14.15 -1.35 4.93
N TRP A 564 -14.82 -1.00 3.85
CA TRP A 564 -15.38 0.33 3.68
C TRP A 564 -16.71 0.43 4.42
N GLY A 565 -16.91 1.52 5.15
CA GLY A 565 -18.10 1.67 5.96
C GLY A 565 -18.45 3.13 6.22
N GLN A 566 -19.66 3.36 6.74
CA GLN A 566 -20.19 4.68 7.06
C GLN A 566 -19.27 5.46 8.01
N ALA A 567 -18.73 4.80 9.03
CA ALA A 567 -17.70 5.39 9.88
C ALA A 567 -16.35 5.29 9.15
N ASP A 568 -15.84 6.42 8.68
CA ASP A 568 -14.59 6.50 7.92
C ASP A 568 -13.87 7.81 8.21
N ARG A 569 -12.55 7.75 8.30
CA ARG A 569 -11.68 8.92 8.53
C ARG A 569 -11.72 9.95 7.40
N TYR A 570 -12.13 9.55 6.20
CA TYR A 570 -12.33 10.44 5.06
C TYR A 570 -13.22 11.65 5.41
N ALA A 571 -14.16 11.50 6.34
CA ALA A 571 -15.01 12.55 6.84
C ALA A 571 -14.23 13.77 7.39
N GLU A 572 -12.97 13.55 7.86
CA GLU A 572 -12.11 14.64 8.34
C GLU A 572 -11.63 15.56 7.22
N ILE A 573 -11.45 15.05 6.01
CA ILE A 573 -11.08 15.82 4.83
C ILE A 573 -12.35 16.42 4.20
N GLU A 574 -13.34 15.57 3.94
CA GLU A 574 -14.53 15.95 3.19
C GLU A 574 -15.29 17.10 3.85
N THR A 575 -15.54 17.02 5.16
CA THR A 575 -16.27 18.06 5.90
C THR A 575 -15.61 19.44 5.77
N ARG A 576 -14.28 19.46 5.84
CA ARG A 576 -13.50 20.71 5.75
C ARG A 576 -13.50 21.27 4.33
N LEU A 577 -13.32 20.42 3.32
CA LEU A 577 -13.41 20.85 1.92
C LEU A 577 -14.81 21.38 1.58
N LYS A 578 -15.86 20.67 1.98
CA LYS A 578 -17.25 21.13 1.81
C LYS A 578 -17.50 22.50 2.47
N ALA A 579 -16.98 22.71 3.67
CA ALA A 579 -17.09 24.00 4.35
C ALA A 579 -16.34 25.12 3.62
N MET A 580 -15.12 24.86 3.14
CA MET A 580 -14.30 25.84 2.42
C MET A 580 -14.86 26.18 1.03
N THR A 581 -15.55 25.23 0.38
CA THR A 581 -16.10 25.39 -0.98
C THR A 581 -17.57 25.80 -0.99
N ALA A 582 -18.24 25.85 0.18
CA ALA A 582 -19.64 26.24 0.31
C ALA A 582 -19.90 27.64 -0.27
N ASN A 583 -21.05 27.81 -0.89
CA ASN A 583 -21.50 29.08 -1.47
C ASN A 583 -20.50 29.71 -2.47
N GLY A 584 -19.81 28.85 -3.26
CA GLY A 584 -18.80 29.29 -4.23
C GLY A 584 -17.46 29.69 -3.60
N GLY A 585 -17.20 29.26 -2.37
CA GLY A 585 -15.96 29.52 -1.66
C GLY A 585 -14.73 29.08 -2.45
N LYS A 586 -13.63 29.83 -2.31
CA LYS A 586 -12.35 29.59 -2.98
C LYS A 586 -11.29 29.20 -1.97
N VAL A 587 -10.50 28.18 -2.32
CA VAL A 587 -9.46 27.58 -1.46
C VAL A 587 -8.08 27.95 -2.00
N SER A 588 -7.25 28.55 -1.16
CA SER A 588 -5.87 28.89 -1.51
C SER A 588 -4.92 27.70 -1.35
N ALA A 589 -3.75 27.78 -1.99
CA ALA A 589 -2.68 26.80 -1.81
C ALA A 589 -2.28 26.64 -0.33
N GLN A 590 -2.24 27.76 0.42
CA GLN A 590 -1.93 27.71 1.85
C GLN A 590 -2.99 26.94 2.65
N GLN A 591 -4.28 27.20 2.41
CA GLN A 591 -5.37 26.47 3.08
C GLN A 591 -5.35 24.97 2.74
N MET A 592 -5.00 24.62 1.49
CA MET A 592 -4.80 23.21 1.10
C MET A 592 -3.64 22.56 1.87
N TRP A 593 -2.54 23.29 2.07
CA TRP A 593 -1.40 22.80 2.84
C TRP A 593 -1.70 22.73 4.35
N ASP A 594 -2.36 23.71 4.92
CA ASP A 594 -2.74 23.76 6.34
C ASP A 594 -3.68 22.61 6.74
N LEU A 595 -4.45 22.09 5.78
CA LEU A 595 -5.30 20.94 5.99
C LEU A 595 -4.48 19.67 6.35
N ILE A 596 -3.20 19.58 5.96
CA ILE A 596 -2.29 18.50 6.37
C ILE A 596 -2.20 18.45 7.90
N ARG A 597 -1.95 19.59 8.56
CA ARG A 597 -1.82 19.65 10.02
C ARG A 597 -3.09 19.22 10.72
N THR A 598 -4.22 19.73 10.26
CA THR A 598 -5.53 19.43 10.83
C THR A 598 -5.87 17.94 10.71
N THR A 599 -5.68 17.34 9.53
CA THR A 599 -5.94 15.91 9.32
C THR A 599 -4.93 15.02 10.06
N SER A 600 -3.70 15.50 10.25
CA SER A 600 -2.65 14.74 10.94
C SER A 600 -2.91 14.54 12.44
N TYR A 601 -3.58 15.49 13.08
CA TYR A 601 -3.90 15.43 14.50
C TYR A 601 -5.37 15.10 14.80
N ALA A 602 -6.24 15.07 13.78
CA ALA A 602 -7.65 14.77 13.99
C ALA A 602 -7.85 13.36 14.54
N ASP A 603 -8.63 13.25 15.61
CA ASP A 603 -9.13 11.98 16.12
C ASP A 603 -10.19 11.44 15.15
N VAL A 604 -9.93 10.26 14.62
CA VAL A 604 -10.79 9.67 13.56
C VAL A 604 -12.02 8.96 14.12
N ASN A 605 -12.10 8.72 15.43
CA ASN A 605 -13.19 7.97 16.07
C ASN A 605 -14.22 8.91 16.72
N ARG A 606 -13.79 9.97 17.41
CA ARG A 606 -14.64 10.85 18.21
C ARG A 606 -15.88 11.33 17.46
N ARG A 607 -15.75 11.81 16.27
CA ARG A 607 -16.84 12.30 15.42
C ARG A 607 -17.98 11.29 15.26
N HIS A 608 -17.62 10.00 15.14
CA HIS A 608 -18.58 8.94 14.88
C HIS A 608 -19.26 8.44 16.17
N PHE A 609 -18.55 8.45 17.28
CA PHE A 609 -19.05 7.83 18.52
C PHE A 609 -19.58 8.80 19.55
N LEU A 610 -19.15 10.08 19.56
CA LEU A 610 -19.62 11.07 20.53
C LEU A 610 -21.15 11.22 20.58
N PRO A 611 -21.92 11.18 19.47
CA PRO A 611 -23.37 11.25 19.52
C PRO A 611 -24.03 10.11 20.31
N PHE A 612 -23.50 8.89 20.20
CA PHE A 612 -24.00 7.74 20.97
C PHE A 612 -23.69 7.89 22.46
N LEU A 613 -22.50 8.34 22.80
CA LEU A 613 -22.08 8.62 24.17
C LEU A 613 -22.95 9.69 24.83
N GLN A 614 -23.20 10.80 24.13
CA GLN A 614 -24.04 11.89 24.62
C GLN A 614 -25.48 11.40 24.86
N ARG A 615 -26.04 10.60 23.95
CA ARG A 615 -27.37 10.01 24.12
C ARG A 615 -27.44 9.10 25.36
N ALA A 616 -26.45 8.22 25.54
CA ALA A 616 -26.43 7.25 26.63
C ALA A 616 -26.35 7.90 28.02
N VAL A 617 -25.67 9.04 28.16
CA VAL A 617 -25.58 9.79 29.44
C VAL A 617 -26.71 10.79 29.63
N GLN A 618 -27.62 10.94 28.66
CA GLN A 618 -28.75 11.85 28.79
C GLN A 618 -29.63 11.48 29.99
N GLY A 619 -29.86 12.41 30.88
CA GLY A 619 -30.66 12.19 32.10
C GLY A 619 -29.84 11.75 33.31
N LEU A 620 -28.55 11.46 33.19
CA LEU A 620 -27.69 11.29 34.35
C LEU A 620 -27.42 12.63 35.06
N PRO A 621 -27.22 12.64 36.38
CA PRO A 621 -26.78 13.83 37.11
C PRO A 621 -25.51 14.41 36.50
N ALA A 622 -25.36 15.74 36.53
CA ALA A 622 -24.18 16.40 35.95
C ALA A 622 -22.87 16.06 36.69
N ASP A 623 -22.97 15.59 37.91
CA ASP A 623 -21.85 15.12 38.74
C ASP A 623 -21.56 13.61 38.59
N ASP A 624 -22.38 12.88 37.81
CA ASP A 624 -22.09 11.49 37.47
C ASP A 624 -20.73 11.38 36.76
N PRO A 625 -19.80 10.53 37.21
CA PRO A 625 -18.49 10.42 36.59
C PRO A 625 -18.51 10.12 35.09
N ARG A 626 -19.51 9.35 34.60
CA ARG A 626 -19.70 9.03 33.17
C ARG A 626 -20.13 10.26 32.39
N ALA A 627 -21.10 11.01 32.93
CA ALA A 627 -21.56 12.27 32.31
C ALA A 627 -20.44 13.29 32.20
N ARG A 628 -19.60 13.42 33.26
CA ARG A 628 -18.40 14.30 33.25
C ARG A 628 -17.40 13.87 32.20
N LEU A 629 -17.15 12.56 32.07
CA LEU A 629 -16.21 12.04 31.09
C LEU A 629 -16.66 12.36 29.64
N VAL A 630 -17.93 12.16 29.34
CA VAL A 630 -18.54 12.47 28.03
C VAL A 630 -18.57 13.99 27.78
N ALA A 631 -18.84 14.80 28.82
CA ALA A 631 -18.74 16.27 28.71
C ALA A 631 -17.33 16.72 28.38
N GLY A 632 -16.29 16.09 28.95
CA GLY A 632 -14.89 16.31 28.60
C GLY A 632 -14.59 15.99 27.14
N LEU A 633 -15.10 14.86 26.62
CA LEU A 633 -14.99 14.50 25.21
C LEU A 633 -15.74 15.48 24.28
N ALA A 634 -16.88 15.99 24.70
CA ALA A 634 -17.64 16.98 23.93
C ALA A 634 -16.92 18.33 23.87
N ALA A 635 -16.26 18.74 24.95
CA ALA A 635 -15.51 19.98 25.04
C ALA A 635 -14.15 19.91 24.30
N TRP A 636 -13.62 18.72 24.09
CA TRP A 636 -12.40 18.52 23.33
C TRP A 636 -12.65 18.81 21.83
N ASP A 637 -11.73 19.51 21.18
CA ASP A 637 -11.82 19.87 19.74
C ASP A 637 -11.57 18.69 18.80
N GLY A 638 -11.20 17.51 19.33
CA GLY A 638 -10.87 16.31 18.55
C GLY A 638 -9.45 16.31 17.97
N MET A 639 -8.57 17.17 18.46
CA MET A 639 -7.17 17.24 18.02
C MET A 639 -6.26 16.56 19.04
N ALA A 640 -5.56 15.52 18.64
CA ALA A 640 -4.60 14.77 19.47
C ALA A 640 -3.21 15.45 19.45
N THR A 641 -3.14 16.72 19.89
CA THR A 641 -1.91 17.51 19.94
C THR A 641 -1.12 17.29 21.22
N SER A 642 0.18 17.63 21.19
CA SER A 642 1.14 17.56 22.31
C SER A 642 2.01 18.82 22.26
N GLU A 643 1.36 20.00 22.34
CA GLU A 643 2.01 21.29 22.14
C GLU A 643 2.32 22.01 23.47
N ARG A 644 1.53 21.74 24.54
CA ARG A 644 1.70 22.36 25.85
C ARG A 644 2.87 21.76 26.62
N GLU A 645 2.96 20.44 26.66
CA GLU A 645 4.01 19.71 27.33
C GLU A 645 4.49 18.56 26.41
N PRO A 646 5.69 18.63 25.81
CA PRO A 646 6.19 17.61 24.91
C PRO A 646 6.14 16.21 25.54
N GLY A 647 5.62 15.23 24.79
CA GLY A 647 5.47 13.85 25.24
C GLY A 647 4.17 13.56 25.99
N TYR A 648 3.29 14.54 26.18
CA TYR A 648 1.95 14.35 26.73
C TYR A 648 0.90 14.99 25.82
N PHE A 649 -0.25 14.34 25.67
CA PHE A 649 -1.37 14.94 24.96
C PHE A 649 -1.89 16.17 25.72
N ASP A 650 -2.31 17.19 24.97
CA ASP A 650 -2.89 18.41 25.51
C ASP A 650 -4.29 18.21 26.15
N ASN A 651 -4.91 17.05 25.85
CA ASN A 651 -6.23 16.64 26.33
C ASN A 651 -6.30 15.14 26.59
N ALA A 652 -7.10 14.71 27.55
CA ALA A 652 -7.31 13.30 27.85
C ALA A 652 -8.17 12.55 26.82
N GLY A 653 -8.75 13.25 25.84
CA GLY A 653 -9.67 12.70 24.84
C GLY A 653 -9.20 11.43 24.13
N PRO A 654 -7.96 11.36 23.61
CA PRO A 654 -7.46 10.14 22.96
C PRO A 654 -7.48 8.91 23.88
N ALA A 655 -7.06 9.05 25.13
CA ALA A 655 -7.06 7.94 26.09
C ALA A 655 -8.48 7.53 26.50
N VAL A 656 -9.38 8.48 26.65
CA VAL A 656 -10.77 8.22 26.97
C VAL A 656 -11.46 7.46 25.84
N MET A 657 -11.26 7.89 24.59
CA MET A 657 -11.81 7.22 23.41
C MET A 657 -11.24 5.80 23.26
N ASP A 658 -9.91 5.63 23.40
CA ASP A 658 -9.28 4.30 23.33
C ASP A 658 -9.80 3.35 24.42
N ALA A 659 -9.85 3.79 25.68
CA ALA A 659 -10.31 2.97 26.79
C ALA A 659 -11.79 2.57 26.62
N TRP A 660 -12.64 3.51 26.23
CA TRP A 660 -14.04 3.23 25.97
C TRP A 660 -14.26 2.28 24.79
N LEU A 661 -13.56 2.51 23.66
CA LEU A 661 -13.66 1.62 22.49
C LEU A 661 -13.20 0.20 22.83
N ARG A 662 -12.11 0.02 23.57
CA ARG A 662 -11.67 -1.32 24.02
C ARG A 662 -12.71 -2.01 24.87
N ALA A 663 -13.33 -1.28 25.82
CA ALA A 663 -14.40 -1.81 26.65
C ALA A 663 -15.63 -2.20 25.82
N MET A 664 -16.04 -1.35 24.87
CA MET A 664 -17.14 -1.64 23.95
C MET A 664 -16.86 -2.86 23.09
N LEU A 665 -15.72 -2.90 22.39
CA LEU A 665 -15.35 -4.04 21.53
C LEU A 665 -15.33 -5.36 22.32
N LYS A 666 -14.84 -5.35 23.57
CA LYS A 666 -14.86 -6.52 24.43
C LYS A 666 -16.28 -6.97 24.77
N ARG A 667 -17.18 -6.05 25.11
CA ARG A 667 -18.56 -6.33 25.47
C ARG A 667 -19.46 -6.72 24.31
N THR A 668 -19.00 -6.42 23.06
CA THR A 668 -19.81 -6.57 21.84
C THR A 668 -19.37 -7.74 20.98
N LEU A 669 -18.08 -8.10 20.99
CA LEU A 669 -17.52 -9.03 20.01
C LEU A 669 -16.73 -10.20 20.63
N ALA A 670 -16.37 -10.13 21.94
CA ALA A 670 -15.50 -11.15 22.52
C ALA A 670 -16.19 -12.50 22.71
N ASP A 671 -17.50 -12.52 22.88
CA ASP A 671 -18.31 -13.71 23.04
C ASP A 671 -18.71 -14.34 21.69
N GLU A 672 -18.54 -13.62 20.57
CA GLU A 672 -18.97 -14.10 19.25
C GLU A 672 -17.93 -14.99 18.57
N MET A 673 -16.68 -14.82 18.89
CA MET A 673 -15.58 -15.46 18.16
C MET A 673 -14.47 -15.98 19.09
N PRO A 674 -13.61 -16.92 18.61
CA PRO A 674 -12.43 -17.34 19.36
C PRO A 674 -11.49 -16.17 19.68
N ALA A 675 -10.75 -16.27 20.79
CA ALA A 675 -9.87 -15.22 21.31
C ALA A 675 -8.84 -14.73 20.27
N ASP A 676 -8.33 -15.62 19.41
CA ASP A 676 -7.36 -15.27 18.37
C ASP A 676 -7.96 -14.35 17.30
N PHE A 677 -9.20 -14.57 16.89
CA PHE A 677 -9.93 -13.66 16.00
C PHE A 677 -10.31 -12.37 16.71
N PHE A 678 -10.81 -12.48 17.95
CA PHE A 678 -11.16 -11.30 18.74
C PHE A 678 -9.97 -10.34 18.92
N LYS A 679 -8.75 -10.86 19.06
CA LYS A 679 -7.54 -10.04 19.14
C LYS A 679 -7.43 -9.07 17.96
N TRP A 680 -7.85 -9.45 16.76
CA TRP A 680 -7.85 -8.57 15.56
C TRP A 680 -9.00 -7.55 15.61
N TYR A 681 -10.18 -7.96 16.01
CA TYR A 681 -11.34 -7.07 16.12
C TYR A 681 -11.27 -6.13 17.33
N SER A 682 -10.48 -6.45 18.34
CA SER A 682 -10.30 -5.61 19.55
C SER A 682 -9.35 -4.43 19.38
N ALA A 683 -8.63 -4.35 18.25
CA ALA A 683 -7.76 -3.23 17.96
C ALA A 683 -8.57 -1.93 17.74
N THR A 684 -8.18 -0.84 18.40
CA THR A 684 -8.84 0.47 18.30
C THR A 684 -8.14 1.43 17.33
N GLY A 685 -6.89 1.11 16.92
CA GLY A 685 -6.06 1.95 16.09
C GLY A 685 -5.28 3.03 16.85
N TYR A 686 -5.51 3.22 18.14
CA TYR A 686 -4.73 4.18 18.93
C TYR A 686 -3.32 3.64 19.22
N PRO A 687 -2.27 4.44 18.97
CA PRO A 687 -0.92 4.09 19.38
C PRO A 687 -0.75 4.23 20.89
N THR A 688 0.18 3.47 21.46
CA THR A 688 0.58 3.57 22.87
C THR A 688 2.10 3.81 22.96
N PRO A 689 2.62 4.28 24.10
CA PRO A 689 4.06 4.42 24.28
C PRO A 689 4.85 3.13 24.07
N GLN A 690 4.23 1.97 24.36
CA GLN A 690 4.82 0.64 24.16
C GLN A 690 4.66 0.13 22.72
N ALA A 691 3.69 0.68 21.97
CA ALA A 691 3.41 0.37 20.59
C ALA A 691 3.13 1.67 19.81
N PRO A 692 4.18 2.48 19.56
CA PRO A 692 4.05 3.73 18.81
C PRO A 692 3.62 3.42 17.38
N ALA A 693 2.90 4.36 16.74
CA ALA A 693 2.53 4.22 15.36
C ALA A 693 3.78 4.26 14.46
N THR A 694 3.85 3.33 13.50
CA THR A 694 4.87 3.29 12.45
C THR A 694 4.32 3.72 11.09
N GLY A 695 3.07 4.12 11.05
CA GLY A 695 2.34 4.55 9.86
C GLY A 695 1.00 5.18 10.22
N SER A 696 0.16 5.41 9.23
CA SER A 696 -1.11 6.11 9.41
C SER A 696 -2.14 5.32 10.20
N LEU A 697 -3.00 6.05 10.89
CA LEU A 697 -4.13 5.50 11.65
C LEU A 697 -5.38 5.41 10.78
N ASN A 698 -6.25 4.44 11.10
CA ASN A 698 -7.56 4.28 10.47
C ASN A 698 -8.56 3.73 11.50
N LEU A 699 -9.86 3.86 11.21
CA LEU A 699 -10.86 3.09 11.92
C LEU A 699 -10.67 1.60 11.57
N THR A 700 -10.55 0.78 12.60
CA THR A 700 -10.36 -0.67 12.43
C THR A 700 -11.65 -1.36 12.02
N ALA A 701 -11.55 -2.59 11.53
CA ALA A 701 -12.71 -3.38 11.17
C ALA A 701 -13.66 -3.55 12.38
N GLY A 702 -13.12 -3.86 13.57
CA GLY A 702 -13.93 -4.01 14.78
C GLY A 702 -14.65 -2.72 15.18
N VAL A 703 -13.98 -1.58 15.08
CA VAL A 703 -14.57 -0.25 15.35
C VAL A 703 -15.71 0.07 14.37
N LYS A 704 -15.56 -0.30 13.11
CA LYS A 704 -16.62 -0.10 12.09
C LYS A 704 -17.81 -1.05 12.34
N VAL A 705 -17.57 -2.30 12.76
CA VAL A 705 -18.62 -3.25 13.18
C VAL A 705 -19.38 -2.67 14.38
N LEU A 706 -18.67 -2.19 15.40
CA LEU A 706 -19.27 -1.55 16.56
C LEU A 706 -20.14 -0.34 16.18
N PHE A 707 -19.64 0.52 15.27
CA PHE A 707 -20.42 1.65 14.77
C PHE A 707 -21.76 1.19 14.16
N ASN A 708 -21.72 0.17 13.29
CA ASN A 708 -22.91 -0.35 12.64
C ASN A 708 -23.89 -0.98 13.65
N ALA A 709 -23.40 -1.71 14.65
CA ALA A 709 -24.23 -2.27 15.73
C ALA A 709 -24.93 -1.15 16.54
N LEU A 710 -24.21 -0.07 16.86
CA LEU A 710 -24.76 1.09 17.58
C LEU A 710 -25.75 1.91 16.73
N ALA A 711 -25.50 2.00 15.42
CA ALA A 711 -26.40 2.67 14.48
C ALA A 711 -27.68 1.85 14.21
N GLY A 712 -27.63 0.54 14.39
CA GLY A 712 -28.78 -0.35 14.26
C GLY A 712 -29.48 -0.21 12.90
N PRO A 713 -30.78 0.10 12.84
CA PRO A 713 -31.52 0.27 11.57
C PRO A 713 -30.99 1.40 10.68
N GLU A 714 -30.25 2.35 11.24
CA GLU A 714 -29.64 3.46 10.53
C GLU A 714 -28.29 3.12 9.93
N ALA A 715 -27.77 1.91 10.16
CA ALA A 715 -26.52 1.47 9.53
C ALA A 715 -26.69 1.27 8.02
N GLY A 716 -25.63 1.56 7.25
CA GLY A 716 -25.59 1.24 5.82
C GLY A 716 -25.47 -0.24 5.49
N VAL A 717 -25.16 -1.06 6.51
CA VAL A 717 -25.10 -2.53 6.47
C VAL A 717 -26.28 -3.10 7.20
N PRO A 718 -27.09 -4.03 6.63
CA PRO A 718 -28.20 -4.67 7.32
C PRO A 718 -27.76 -5.36 8.62
N GLN A 719 -28.40 -4.98 9.74
CA GLN A 719 -28.14 -5.57 11.05
C GLN A 719 -29.14 -6.73 11.29
N ARG A 720 -28.67 -7.98 11.15
CA ARG A 720 -29.47 -9.21 11.25
C ARG A 720 -29.10 -10.08 12.45
N TYR A 721 -28.04 -9.71 13.16
CA TYR A 721 -27.56 -10.33 14.38
C TYR A 721 -27.36 -9.25 15.45
N ASP A 722 -27.76 -9.54 16.68
CA ASP A 722 -27.66 -8.60 17.80
C ASP A 722 -26.40 -8.86 18.63
N PHE A 723 -25.38 -8.06 18.39
CA PHE A 723 -24.12 -8.09 19.13
C PHE A 723 -24.24 -7.61 20.59
N PHE A 724 -25.41 -7.14 21.03
CA PHE A 724 -25.63 -6.68 22.40
C PHE A 724 -26.39 -7.72 23.26
N ASN A 725 -26.71 -8.87 22.69
CA ASN A 725 -27.35 -10.00 23.40
C ASN A 725 -28.67 -9.62 24.11
N GLY A 726 -29.50 -8.80 23.47
CA GLY A 726 -30.77 -8.31 24.01
C GLY A 726 -30.64 -7.19 25.03
N VAL A 727 -29.40 -6.73 25.35
CA VAL A 727 -29.17 -5.57 26.20
C VAL A 727 -29.30 -4.29 25.39
N ARG A 728 -29.90 -3.24 25.94
CA ARG A 728 -30.01 -1.96 25.27
C ARG A 728 -28.60 -1.38 24.98
N ALA A 729 -28.36 -0.91 23.80
CA ALA A 729 -27.06 -0.34 23.41
C ALA A 729 -26.59 0.77 24.39
N ASP A 730 -27.51 1.62 24.88
CA ASP A 730 -27.15 2.69 25.82
C ASP A 730 -26.67 2.14 27.17
N ASP A 731 -27.24 1.02 27.65
CA ASP A 731 -26.82 0.36 28.88
C ASP A 731 -25.41 -0.27 28.71
N VAL A 732 -25.12 -0.84 27.54
CA VAL A 732 -23.78 -1.36 27.20
C VAL A 732 -22.76 -0.21 27.13
N ILE A 733 -23.12 0.94 26.55
CA ILE A 733 -22.29 2.15 26.53
C ILE A 733 -21.95 2.62 27.94
N LEU A 734 -22.96 2.69 28.82
CA LEU A 734 -22.75 3.12 30.22
C LEU A 734 -21.83 2.15 30.98
N ALA A 735 -22.03 0.84 30.82
CA ALA A 735 -21.16 -0.17 31.41
C ALA A 735 -19.72 -0.07 30.89
N ALA A 736 -19.54 0.20 29.59
CA ALA A 736 -18.22 0.41 29.00
C ALA A 736 -17.55 1.72 29.47
N LEU A 737 -18.34 2.76 29.79
CA LEU A 737 -17.83 3.98 30.42
C LEU A 737 -17.32 3.72 31.85
N ASP A 738 -17.99 2.85 32.62
CA ASP A 738 -17.53 2.44 33.96
C ASP A 738 -16.21 1.65 33.88
N ASP A 739 -16.07 0.74 32.90
CA ASP A 739 -14.83 0.00 32.64
C ASP A 739 -13.69 0.95 32.25
N ALA A 740 -13.98 1.91 31.35
CA ALA A 740 -13.03 2.90 30.91
C ALA A 740 -12.55 3.79 32.07
N LEU A 741 -13.47 4.29 32.90
CA LEU A 741 -13.16 5.07 34.11
C LEU A 741 -12.27 4.26 35.07
N THR A 742 -12.59 2.99 35.28
CA THR A 742 -11.81 2.10 36.14
C THR A 742 -10.38 1.97 35.59
N THR A 743 -10.22 1.69 34.30
CA THR A 743 -8.92 1.54 33.64
C THR A 743 -8.10 2.82 33.71
N LEU A 744 -8.73 3.96 33.40
CA LEU A 744 -8.04 5.27 33.37
C LEU A 744 -7.64 5.74 34.78
N ARG A 745 -8.50 5.50 35.77
CA ARG A 745 -8.18 5.82 37.18
C ARG A 745 -7.04 4.97 37.75
N GLN A 746 -6.98 3.71 37.34
CA GLN A 746 -5.84 2.84 37.69
C GLN A 746 -4.53 3.32 37.04
N ALA A 747 -4.60 3.80 35.81
CA ALA A 747 -3.41 4.24 35.06
C ALA A 747 -2.94 5.65 35.44
N TYR A 748 -3.86 6.58 35.71
CA TYR A 748 -3.56 8.02 35.79
C TYR A 748 -4.04 8.71 37.08
N GLY A 749 -4.68 7.98 37.99
CA GLY A 749 -5.18 8.52 39.26
C GLY A 749 -6.68 8.84 39.25
N GLN A 750 -7.23 9.14 40.42
CA GLN A 750 -8.69 9.23 40.65
C GLN A 750 -9.34 10.48 39.99
N ASP A 751 -8.60 11.57 39.88
CA ASP A 751 -9.11 12.83 39.34
C ASP A 751 -8.81 12.99 37.83
N PRO A 752 -9.81 12.94 36.94
CA PRO A 752 -9.62 13.12 35.50
C PRO A 752 -9.00 14.48 35.12
N ALA A 753 -9.19 15.51 35.95
CA ALA A 753 -8.60 16.83 35.66
C ALA A 753 -7.08 16.88 35.87
N ALA A 754 -6.53 15.91 36.61
CA ALA A 754 -5.10 15.81 36.87
C ALA A 754 -4.38 14.80 35.93
N TRP A 755 -5.10 14.15 35.02
CA TRP A 755 -4.50 13.13 34.16
C TRP A 755 -3.46 13.72 33.20
N LYS A 756 -2.28 13.15 33.22
CA LYS A 756 -1.23 13.37 32.23
C LYS A 756 -1.14 12.14 31.33
N ILE A 757 -1.63 12.26 30.11
CA ILE A 757 -1.69 11.17 29.14
C ILE A 757 -0.45 11.18 28.25
N PRO A 758 0.44 10.17 28.31
CA PRO A 758 1.62 10.14 27.47
C PRO A 758 1.23 10.11 25.97
N ALA A 759 1.84 11.00 25.19
CA ALA A 759 1.69 11.01 23.72
C ALA A 759 2.81 10.14 23.12
N PRO A 760 2.48 9.07 22.37
CA PRO A 760 3.48 8.23 21.74
C PRO A 760 4.31 9.01 20.71
N PRO A 761 5.63 8.77 20.59
CA PRO A 761 6.46 9.43 19.61
C PRO A 761 6.16 8.90 18.21
N MET A 762 6.39 9.72 17.20
CA MET A 762 6.51 9.30 15.82
C MET A 762 7.93 8.79 15.57
N VAL A 763 8.08 7.58 14.99
CA VAL A 763 9.39 6.92 14.85
C VAL A 763 9.71 6.69 13.38
N PHE A 764 10.82 7.26 12.91
CA PHE A 764 11.42 6.95 11.61
C PHE A 764 12.38 5.77 11.79
N ALA A 765 11.95 4.60 11.37
CA ALA A 765 12.69 3.36 11.58
C ALA A 765 13.77 3.14 10.51
N PRO A 766 15.00 2.68 10.87
CA PRO A 766 16.08 2.43 9.90
C PRO A 766 15.93 1.07 9.19
N LYS A 767 14.74 0.79 8.68
CA LYS A 767 14.39 -0.42 7.94
C LYS A 767 13.46 -0.07 6.77
N ASN A 768 13.33 -0.96 5.79
CA ASN A 768 12.28 -0.81 4.78
C ASN A 768 10.94 -1.39 5.28
N PHE A 769 9.90 -1.20 4.51
CA PHE A 769 8.55 -1.68 4.87
C PHE A 769 8.43 -3.22 4.90
N LEU A 770 9.38 -3.95 4.31
CA LEU A 770 9.48 -5.41 4.42
C LEU A 770 10.23 -5.84 5.71
N GLY A 771 10.61 -4.88 6.56
CA GLY A 771 11.31 -5.13 7.82
C GLY A 771 12.84 -5.31 7.67
N VAL A 772 13.37 -5.16 6.47
CA VAL A 772 14.80 -5.35 6.20
C VAL A 772 15.58 -4.08 6.53
N PRO A 773 16.70 -4.17 7.30
CA PRO A 773 17.53 -3.03 7.66
C PRO A 773 17.99 -2.21 6.46
N GLN A 774 17.94 -0.87 6.59
CA GLN A 774 18.35 0.10 5.56
C GLN A 774 19.44 1.05 6.04
N ALA A 775 19.74 1.05 7.32
CA ALA A 775 20.76 1.85 7.98
C ALA A 775 21.15 1.22 9.31
N ASP A 776 22.17 1.76 9.97
CA ASP A 776 22.52 1.40 11.36
C ASP A 776 21.30 1.55 12.27
N ALA A 777 21.10 0.59 13.18
CA ALA A 777 20.01 0.62 14.15
C ALA A 777 19.95 1.90 14.99
N LYS A 778 21.08 2.57 15.20
CA LYS A 778 21.16 3.88 15.88
C LYS A 778 20.62 5.05 15.06
N ALA A 779 20.37 4.84 13.75
CA ALA A 779 19.81 5.86 12.87
C ALA A 779 18.29 6.05 13.07
N VAL A 780 17.72 5.56 14.16
CA VAL A 780 16.34 5.88 14.57
C VAL A 780 16.21 7.36 14.81
N LEU A 781 15.22 7.99 14.17
CA LEU A 781 14.83 9.37 14.43
C LEU A 781 13.44 9.35 15.05
N SER A 782 13.21 10.12 16.11
CA SER A 782 11.90 10.21 16.73
C SER A 782 11.48 11.67 16.94
N TYR A 783 10.18 11.87 16.93
CA TYR A 783 9.55 13.17 17.16
C TYR A 783 8.53 13.05 18.29
N PRO A 784 8.34 14.10 19.12
CA PRO A 784 7.58 13.98 20.37
C PRO A 784 6.16 13.46 20.26
N ALA A 785 5.45 13.72 19.16
CA ALA A 785 4.05 13.32 19.03
C ALA A 785 3.78 12.56 17.73
N THR A 786 3.04 11.47 17.83
CA THR A 786 2.51 10.74 16.68
C THR A 786 1.55 11.63 15.89
N GLN A 787 1.72 11.66 14.58
CA GLN A 787 0.87 12.35 13.63
C GLN A 787 0.31 11.36 12.62
N ASN A 788 -0.94 11.52 12.23
CA ASN A 788 -1.54 10.75 11.12
C ASN A 788 -1.24 11.43 9.77
N ARG A 789 0.03 11.66 9.48
CA ARG A 789 0.53 12.43 8.34
C ARG A 789 1.07 11.53 7.23
N GLY A 790 1.17 12.07 6.01
CA GLY A 790 1.90 11.43 4.92
C GLY A 790 3.36 11.17 5.25
N THR A 791 3.94 10.09 4.72
CA THR A 791 5.39 9.82 4.75
C THR A 791 6.17 10.98 4.15
N GLU A 792 5.61 11.57 3.12
CA GLU A 792 5.95 12.82 2.49
C GLU A 792 4.68 13.59 2.18
N ASN A 793 4.78 14.88 1.86
CA ASN A 793 3.69 15.65 1.30
C ASN A 793 4.21 16.44 0.10
N ASN A 794 3.42 16.49 -0.95
CA ASN A 794 3.71 17.31 -2.12
C ASN A 794 2.44 18.02 -2.60
N MET A 795 2.61 19.23 -3.10
CA MET A 795 1.53 20.02 -3.65
C MET A 795 1.96 20.68 -4.95
N THR A 796 1.12 20.57 -5.97
CA THR A 796 1.29 21.24 -7.26
C THR A 796 0.16 22.23 -7.47
N VAL A 797 0.51 23.43 -7.94
CA VAL A 797 -0.38 24.56 -8.23
C VAL A 797 -0.18 24.99 -9.66
N PHE A 798 -1.22 24.94 -10.48
CA PHE A 798 -1.28 25.58 -11.79
C PHE A 798 -1.96 26.95 -11.64
N ASP A 799 -1.24 28.05 -11.87
CA ASP A 799 -1.78 29.41 -11.74
C ASP A 799 -2.31 29.99 -13.06
N GLY A 800 -2.25 29.20 -14.13
CA GLY A 800 -2.66 29.58 -15.49
C GLY A 800 -1.55 30.26 -16.32
N LYS A 801 -0.39 30.50 -15.72
CA LYS A 801 0.81 31.04 -16.38
C LYS A 801 2.02 30.12 -16.19
N SER A 802 2.07 29.46 -15.04
CA SER A 802 3.16 28.60 -14.62
C SER A 802 2.66 27.46 -13.75
N VAL A 803 3.54 26.48 -13.54
CA VAL A 803 3.36 25.46 -12.52
C VAL A 803 4.32 25.72 -11.37
N ARG A 804 3.81 25.57 -10.14
CA ARG A 804 4.61 25.68 -8.91
C ARG A 804 4.38 24.45 -8.06
N ALA A 805 5.45 23.86 -7.55
CA ALA A 805 5.34 22.73 -6.64
C ALA A 805 6.18 22.92 -5.37
N VAL A 806 5.72 22.33 -4.29
CA VAL A 806 6.43 22.19 -3.02
C VAL A 806 6.32 20.76 -2.54
N ASP A 807 7.35 20.29 -1.82
CA ASP A 807 7.32 18.98 -1.18
C ASP A 807 8.12 18.96 0.12
N VAL A 808 8.06 17.84 0.83
CA VAL A 808 8.96 17.49 1.93
C VAL A 808 9.19 15.98 1.91
N VAL A 809 10.43 15.55 1.73
CA VAL A 809 10.85 14.13 1.66
C VAL A 809 11.65 13.81 2.93
N ALA A 810 10.94 13.49 4.01
CA ALA A 810 11.56 13.25 5.30
C ALA A 810 12.14 11.82 5.43
N PRO A 811 13.28 11.69 6.12
CA PRO A 811 14.07 12.75 6.78
C PRO A 811 14.97 13.52 5.82
N GLY A 812 15.28 13.05 4.62
CA GLY A 812 16.11 13.70 3.63
C GLY A 812 16.30 12.87 2.36
N GLN A 813 16.95 13.47 1.35
CA GLN A 813 17.13 12.88 0.02
C GLN A 813 18.09 11.69 0.03
N SER A 814 19.19 11.77 0.78
CA SER A 814 20.29 10.78 0.78
C SER A 814 20.20 9.80 1.95
N GLY A 815 20.71 8.60 1.74
CA GLY A 815 20.97 7.61 2.79
C GLY A 815 22.45 7.22 2.87
N PHE A 816 23.32 7.96 2.16
CA PHE A 816 24.73 7.66 2.12
C PHE A 816 25.44 8.03 3.43
N VAL A 817 26.18 7.06 3.99
CA VAL A 817 27.12 7.24 5.10
C VAL A 817 28.50 6.79 4.61
N ALA A 818 29.47 7.68 4.68
CA ALA A 818 30.84 7.39 4.24
C ALA A 818 31.51 6.30 5.10
N PRO A 819 32.58 5.64 4.63
CA PRO A 819 33.27 4.58 5.38
C PRO A 819 33.74 5.00 6.77
N ASP A 820 34.06 6.27 6.97
CA ASP A 820 34.43 6.86 8.26
C ASP A 820 33.25 7.14 9.21
N GLY A 821 32.02 6.92 8.75
CA GLY A 821 30.80 7.17 9.49
C GLY A 821 30.19 8.56 9.27
N THR A 822 30.78 9.40 8.41
CA THR A 822 30.23 10.73 8.10
C THR A 822 28.99 10.61 7.20
N PRO A 823 27.81 11.07 7.65
CA PRO A 823 26.61 11.03 6.83
C PRO A 823 26.65 12.15 5.77
N SER A 824 25.98 11.91 4.63
CA SER A 824 25.69 12.97 3.67
C SER A 824 24.90 14.10 4.35
N PRO A 825 25.14 15.38 4.01
CA PRO A 825 24.37 16.50 4.54
C PRO A 825 22.86 16.39 4.29
N HIS A 826 22.45 15.60 3.28
CA HIS A 826 21.08 15.41 2.87
C HIS A 826 20.41 14.17 3.48
N THR A 827 20.94 13.60 4.57
CA THR A 827 20.31 12.44 5.25
C THR A 827 19.17 12.84 6.16
N ARG A 828 19.15 14.09 6.68
CA ARG A 828 18.14 14.56 7.63
C ARG A 828 17.80 16.05 7.53
N ASP A 829 18.19 16.72 6.47
CA ASP A 829 17.99 18.16 6.26
C ASP A 829 16.52 18.56 6.02
N GLN A 830 15.63 17.62 5.83
CA GLN A 830 14.19 17.84 5.70
C GLN A 830 13.39 17.36 6.93
N PHE A 831 14.07 16.84 7.96
CA PHE A 831 13.39 16.31 9.15
C PHE A 831 12.65 17.41 9.93
N ASP A 832 13.30 18.53 10.17
CA ASP A 832 12.69 19.67 10.89
C ASP A 832 11.60 20.36 10.06
N LEU A 833 11.79 20.48 8.73
CA LEU A 833 10.72 20.92 7.82
C LEU A 833 9.48 20.05 7.94
N TYR A 834 9.66 18.73 7.93
CA TYR A 834 8.57 17.81 8.08
C TYR A 834 7.86 18.01 9.42
N ASN A 835 8.60 18.04 10.53
CA ASN A 835 8.03 18.14 11.86
C ASN A 835 7.25 19.42 12.11
N THR A 836 7.64 20.52 11.46
CA THR A 836 6.97 21.83 11.58
C THR A 836 5.92 22.08 10.48
N PHE A 837 5.53 21.06 9.70
CA PHE A 837 4.64 21.19 8.56
C PHE A 837 5.14 22.16 7.47
N GLY A 838 6.45 22.40 7.44
CA GLY A 838 7.11 23.14 6.39
C GLY A 838 7.25 22.34 5.10
N SER A 839 7.73 23.02 4.06
CA SER A 839 8.01 22.43 2.75
C SER A 839 9.17 23.16 2.06
N LYS A 840 9.76 22.53 1.07
CA LYS A 840 10.72 23.14 0.15
C LYS A 840 10.12 23.32 -1.24
N ARG A 841 10.65 24.28 -2.01
CA ARG A 841 10.31 24.46 -3.41
C ARG A 841 10.85 23.31 -4.24
N VAL A 842 10.05 22.82 -5.19
CA VAL A 842 10.48 21.90 -6.25
C VAL A 842 10.72 22.74 -7.52
N TRP A 843 11.95 22.76 -7.99
CA TRP A 843 12.33 23.50 -9.19
C TRP A 843 12.00 22.69 -10.44
N PHE A 844 11.49 23.34 -11.49
CA PHE A 844 11.03 22.64 -12.68
C PHE A 844 11.70 23.13 -13.96
N THR A 845 11.61 24.43 -14.27
CA THR A 845 12.17 24.93 -15.52
C THR A 845 13.71 24.89 -15.51
N ALA A 846 14.31 24.69 -16.68
CA ALA A 846 15.77 24.64 -16.80
C ALA A 846 16.47 25.86 -16.20
N ASP A 847 15.85 27.05 -16.30
CA ASP A 847 16.37 28.29 -15.72
C ASP A 847 16.26 28.32 -14.20
N GLU A 848 15.14 27.85 -13.62
CA GLU A 848 14.99 27.72 -12.16
C GLU A 848 16.02 26.74 -11.62
N VAL A 849 16.12 25.54 -12.20
CA VAL A 849 17.08 24.51 -11.78
C VAL A 849 18.51 25.05 -11.85
N ARG A 850 18.90 25.70 -12.94
CA ARG A 850 20.26 26.24 -13.11
C ARG A 850 20.58 27.30 -12.06
N ARG A 851 19.64 28.20 -11.74
CA ARG A 851 19.84 29.27 -10.74
C ARG A 851 19.93 28.77 -9.33
N ASN A 852 19.31 27.63 -9.04
CA ASN A 852 19.20 27.07 -7.68
C ASN A 852 20.04 25.79 -7.49
N ALA A 853 20.79 25.38 -8.51
CA ALA A 853 21.71 24.26 -8.40
C ALA A 853 22.91 24.61 -7.52
N THR A 854 23.25 23.73 -6.61
CA THR A 854 24.46 23.80 -5.74
C THR A 854 25.60 22.98 -6.30
N SER A 855 25.30 22.04 -7.21
CA SER A 855 26.32 21.24 -7.91
C SER A 855 25.82 20.84 -9.31
N GLU A 856 26.79 20.60 -10.18
CA GLU A 856 26.59 20.10 -11.54
C GLU A 856 27.67 19.06 -11.87
N GLU A 857 27.24 17.90 -12.36
CA GLU A 857 28.12 16.82 -12.85
C GLU A 857 27.73 16.45 -14.28
N THR A 858 28.73 16.23 -15.12
CA THR A 858 28.54 15.78 -16.50
C THR A 858 29.18 14.41 -16.70
N LEU A 859 28.37 13.46 -17.17
CA LEU A 859 28.75 12.09 -17.45
C LEU A 859 28.75 11.84 -18.95
N ARG A 860 29.60 10.91 -19.40
CA ARG A 860 29.59 10.35 -20.75
C ARG A 860 29.38 8.86 -20.65
N TYR A 861 28.56 8.30 -21.51
CA TYR A 861 28.32 6.85 -21.57
C TYR A 861 28.46 6.35 -23.01
N ARG A 862 28.81 5.07 -23.14
CA ARG A 862 28.67 4.28 -24.38
C ARG A 862 27.56 3.28 -24.22
N ARG A 863 26.73 3.18 -25.24
CA ARG A 863 25.61 2.22 -25.25
C ARG A 863 26.01 0.90 -25.94
#